data_6933e9d06ddfb870ab3e90c15141f80f
#
_entry.id   6933e9d06ddfb870ab3e90c15141f80f
#
_cell.length_a   1.000
_cell.length_b   1.000
_cell.length_c   1.000
_cell.angle_alpha   90.00
_cell.angle_beta   90.00
_cell.angle_gamma   90.00
#
_symmetry.space_group_name_H-M   'P 1'
#
loop_
_entity.id
_entity.type
_entity.pdbx_description
1 polymer ?
#
loop_
_entity_poly.entity_id
_entity_poly.type
_entity_poly.pdbx_seq_one_letter_code
_entity_poly.pdbx_strand_id
1 'polypeptide(L)'
;MTREKFIDFTKDHIIYLDGATGSNLVKAGMPSGVCPEQWILEHREVMLQLQKEYVQAGTNILYAPTFTANRVKLAEYHLEKNMSSMIHDLVAISKEAAADTPGHPVYVAGDITMTGEQLRPMGKMELEDLIAIYKEQILCLVDAGADLLVVETMMSLAETRAALIAAKEVCDLPVIATLTFEADGRTLFGTDAKTAAVVLESLGASAIGANCSTGPAQMEGIISDMVSVTTIPIIAKPNAGLPFLDENGTTCYNMEAEEFTEEMQVLVNAGATILGGCCGTTPEFIRQIHDRFGTETRVTAARRPEGIRYLTSERITHSFGLDDGFFVVGERINPTGKKALQAQLREGNFEKVIQFAEEQEACGAKVLDINMGMSGIDEKLCMLRALEEVSGVTNLPLSLDSSYVEVLEAALRNYPGRALVNSVSLETEKFEKLLPIVAKYGAMFILLPLSDAGLPKDIEEKKEIIHKIYDRALSLGMRKEDIVVDGLVATVGANPKAALETLETIRYCKSNGFATICGLSNISFAMPERGFVNTAFLTLAIQAGLTMAIANPSQEMLMSCALATDLLLNKEEAALRYIEYAGGVKERREEKEAELSRKLALLEQQGTKAAPTGNTEVSSAVTAPKDTPQINEMQEKLKTAVLKGNRNGIVKITNEALESGEKPVELLNQVLLPAINLVGEYFDQGKYFLPQLIASAEAMKNSIEVLEPLLQTGNSGEEMPVVVIATVEGDIHDIGKNLVALMLKNHGFHVIDLGKDVPQAKILETAKENHAEFIALSALMTTTMQRMREIVAAAKQEGITAKIIIGGAVITQEYADEIGADGYSKDAADAVKLAKSLME
;
A
#
# COMPACT_ATOMS: atom_id res chain seq x y z
N MET A 1 -25.36 -3.20 18.12
CA MET A 1 -24.69 -4.46 18.55
C MET A 1 -23.38 -4.11 19.27
N THR A 2 -22.93 -4.88 20.28
CA THR A 2 -21.58 -4.72 20.85
C THR A 2 -20.59 -5.64 20.13
N ARG A 3 -19.28 -5.33 20.21
CA ARG A 3 -18.23 -6.19 19.65
C ARG A 3 -18.26 -7.61 20.22
N GLU A 4 -18.50 -7.75 21.52
CA GLU A 4 -18.62 -9.06 22.17
C GLU A 4 -19.77 -9.88 21.61
N LYS A 5 -20.95 -9.24 21.43
CA LYS A 5 -22.10 -9.89 20.79
C LYS A 5 -21.82 -10.30 19.35
N PHE A 6 -21.04 -9.51 18.60
CA PHE A 6 -20.65 -9.86 17.26
C PHE A 6 -19.73 -11.09 17.25
N ILE A 7 -18.74 -11.12 18.17
CA ILE A 7 -17.84 -12.28 18.32
C ILE A 7 -18.66 -13.55 18.67
N ASP A 8 -19.57 -13.47 19.62
CA ASP A 8 -20.42 -14.58 19.99
C ASP A 8 -21.34 -15.01 18.85
N PHE A 9 -21.86 -14.05 18.08
CA PHE A 9 -22.72 -14.30 16.92
C PHE A 9 -22.00 -14.99 15.77
N THR A 10 -20.73 -14.68 15.54
CA THR A 10 -19.91 -15.25 14.46
C THR A 10 -19.16 -16.52 14.88
N LYS A 11 -19.25 -16.89 16.16
CA LYS A 11 -18.53 -18.02 16.71
C LYS A 11 -19.23 -19.32 16.31
N ASP A 12 -18.46 -20.24 15.77
CA ASP A 12 -18.89 -21.60 15.43
C ASP A 12 -19.98 -21.69 14.32
N HIS A 13 -20.34 -20.57 13.65
CA HIS A 13 -21.39 -20.54 12.62
C HIS A 13 -20.90 -19.85 11.35
N ILE A 14 -21.45 -20.27 10.22
CA ILE A 14 -21.38 -19.49 8.99
C ILE A 14 -22.43 -18.37 9.06
N ILE A 15 -22.00 -17.15 8.74
CA ILE A 15 -22.86 -15.98 8.66
C ILE A 15 -23.08 -15.61 7.20
N TYR A 16 -24.30 -15.27 6.85
CA TYR A 16 -24.67 -14.90 5.50
C TYR A 16 -24.93 -13.40 5.40
N LEU A 17 -24.22 -12.76 4.48
CA LEU A 17 -24.44 -11.40 4.03
C LEU A 17 -25.47 -11.42 2.90
N ASP A 18 -25.91 -10.24 2.50
CA ASP A 18 -26.67 -10.08 1.27
C ASP A 18 -25.82 -10.25 0.01
N GLY A 19 -26.46 -10.08 -1.14
CA GLY A 19 -25.82 -10.02 -2.45
C GLY A 19 -25.75 -8.60 -3.00
N ALA A 20 -25.70 -8.50 -4.32
CA ALA A 20 -25.58 -7.22 -5.00
C ALA A 20 -26.80 -6.32 -4.79
N THR A 21 -26.54 -5.04 -4.53
CA THR A 21 -27.57 -3.99 -4.59
C THR A 21 -27.60 -3.34 -5.98
N GLY A 22 -26.48 -2.76 -6.43
CA GLY A 22 -26.43 -1.96 -7.65
C GLY A 22 -26.89 -2.69 -8.91
N SER A 23 -26.35 -3.89 -9.18
CA SER A 23 -26.74 -4.66 -10.39
C SER A 23 -28.23 -5.07 -10.40
N ASN A 24 -28.82 -5.32 -9.22
CA ASN A 24 -30.24 -5.61 -9.12
C ASN A 24 -31.12 -4.36 -9.30
N LEU A 25 -30.67 -3.19 -8.82
CA LEU A 25 -31.38 -1.92 -9.07
C LEU A 25 -31.35 -1.52 -10.54
N VAL A 26 -30.22 -1.73 -11.23
CA VAL A 26 -30.15 -1.53 -12.68
C VAL A 26 -31.12 -2.43 -13.42
N LYS A 27 -31.22 -3.72 -13.06
CA LYS A 27 -32.24 -4.64 -13.60
C LYS A 27 -33.68 -4.18 -13.30
N ALA A 28 -33.89 -3.50 -12.19
CA ALA A 28 -35.19 -2.92 -11.80
C ALA A 28 -35.48 -1.56 -12.46
N GLY A 29 -34.57 -1.05 -13.29
CA GLY A 29 -34.78 0.15 -14.10
C GLY A 29 -34.06 1.40 -13.60
N MET A 30 -33.09 1.29 -12.68
CA MET A 30 -32.25 2.42 -12.29
C MET A 30 -31.37 2.85 -13.46
N PRO A 31 -31.48 4.11 -13.92
CA PRO A 31 -30.65 4.61 -15.04
C PRO A 31 -29.20 4.84 -14.61
N SER A 32 -28.31 4.83 -15.58
CA SER A 32 -26.92 5.23 -15.35
C SER A 32 -26.80 6.73 -15.06
N GLY A 33 -25.80 7.13 -14.26
CA GLY A 33 -25.48 8.54 -13.99
C GLY A 33 -26.39 9.24 -12.97
N VAL A 34 -27.27 8.54 -12.29
CA VAL A 34 -28.08 9.06 -11.18
C VAL A 34 -27.41 8.76 -9.84
N CYS A 35 -27.71 9.57 -8.81
CA CYS A 35 -27.35 9.23 -7.44
C CYS A 35 -28.15 7.99 -6.99
N PRO A 36 -27.49 6.85 -6.70
CA PRO A 36 -28.20 5.62 -6.32
C PRO A 36 -29.06 5.80 -5.07
N GLU A 37 -28.55 6.51 -4.07
CA GLU A 37 -29.25 6.74 -2.81
C GLU A 37 -30.52 7.56 -3.02
N GLN A 38 -30.47 8.59 -3.87
CA GLN A 38 -31.66 9.37 -4.20
C GLN A 38 -32.66 8.54 -4.97
N TRP A 39 -32.21 7.78 -5.97
CA TRP A 39 -33.09 6.91 -6.75
C TRP A 39 -33.79 5.87 -5.87
N ILE A 40 -33.06 5.26 -4.92
CA ILE A 40 -33.63 4.32 -3.94
C ILE A 40 -34.73 4.98 -3.10
N LEU A 41 -34.52 6.20 -2.63
CA LEU A 41 -35.53 6.93 -1.85
C LEU A 41 -36.77 7.24 -2.67
N GLU A 42 -36.63 7.56 -3.97
CA GLU A 42 -37.72 7.78 -4.90
C GLU A 42 -38.45 6.49 -5.28
N HIS A 43 -37.76 5.33 -5.21
CA HIS A 43 -38.25 4.00 -5.56
C HIS A 43 -38.16 3.02 -4.38
N ARG A 44 -38.51 3.51 -3.20
CA ARG A 44 -38.35 2.82 -1.91
C ARG A 44 -38.80 1.36 -1.91
N GLU A 45 -39.95 1.08 -2.59
CA GLU A 45 -40.52 -0.27 -2.64
C GLU A 45 -39.63 -1.27 -3.38
N VAL A 46 -38.86 -0.82 -4.37
CA VAL A 46 -37.91 -1.68 -5.10
C VAL A 46 -36.83 -2.18 -4.17
N MET A 47 -36.23 -1.26 -3.40
CA MET A 47 -35.17 -1.61 -2.46
C MET A 47 -35.69 -2.45 -1.30
N LEU A 48 -36.83 -2.08 -0.73
CA LEU A 48 -37.47 -2.84 0.35
C LEU A 48 -37.78 -4.27 -0.09
N GLN A 49 -38.30 -4.48 -1.29
CA GLN A 49 -38.62 -5.80 -1.82
C GLN A 49 -37.34 -6.63 -2.01
N LEU A 50 -36.29 -6.06 -2.60
CA LEU A 50 -35.02 -6.73 -2.79
C LEU A 50 -34.42 -7.19 -1.44
N GLN A 51 -34.40 -6.32 -0.44
CA GLN A 51 -33.87 -6.67 0.89
C GLN A 51 -34.71 -7.71 1.61
N LYS A 52 -36.04 -7.67 1.46
CA LYS A 52 -36.92 -8.74 1.98
C LYS A 52 -36.63 -10.10 1.32
N GLU A 53 -36.36 -10.12 0.03
CA GLU A 53 -35.97 -11.34 -0.68
C GLU A 53 -34.62 -11.88 -0.19
N TYR A 54 -33.63 -11.01 0.10
CA TYR A 54 -32.37 -11.41 0.74
C TYR A 54 -32.58 -11.98 2.13
N VAL A 55 -33.41 -11.36 2.95
CA VAL A 55 -33.79 -11.88 4.27
C VAL A 55 -34.43 -13.27 4.16
N GLN A 56 -35.36 -13.47 3.23
CA GLN A 56 -36.01 -14.77 2.95
C GLN A 56 -35.00 -15.80 2.41
N ALA A 57 -33.93 -15.38 1.78
CA ALA A 57 -32.85 -16.24 1.30
C ALA A 57 -31.90 -16.70 2.42
N GLY A 58 -32.05 -16.19 3.64
CA GLY A 58 -31.24 -16.61 4.80
C GLY A 58 -30.18 -15.61 5.24
N THR A 59 -30.17 -14.38 4.71
CA THR A 59 -29.23 -13.32 5.11
C THR A 59 -29.33 -13.01 6.62
N ASN A 60 -28.20 -12.94 7.28
CA ASN A 60 -28.07 -12.57 8.70
C ASN A 60 -27.69 -11.10 8.90
N ILE A 61 -27.00 -10.51 7.92
CA ILE A 61 -26.58 -9.10 7.94
C ILE A 61 -26.93 -8.48 6.60
N LEU A 62 -27.83 -7.50 6.62
CA LEU A 62 -28.18 -6.66 5.48
C LEU A 62 -27.27 -5.44 5.45
N TYR A 63 -26.79 -5.07 4.29
CA TYR A 63 -26.11 -3.80 4.09
C TYR A 63 -27.14 -2.72 3.76
N ALA A 64 -27.18 -1.65 4.56
CA ALA A 64 -28.00 -0.50 4.24
C ALA A 64 -27.47 0.17 2.96
N PRO A 65 -28.35 0.63 2.06
CA PRO A 65 -27.92 1.19 0.78
C PRO A 65 -27.35 2.61 0.93
N THR A 66 -26.31 2.74 1.77
CA THR A 66 -25.60 3.97 2.12
C THR A 66 -24.18 4.02 1.59
N PHE A 67 -23.86 3.13 0.65
CA PHE A 67 -22.54 2.87 0.11
C PHE A 67 -21.78 4.14 -0.26
N THR A 68 -22.39 5.05 -1.06
CA THR A 68 -21.77 6.32 -1.44
C THR A 68 -22.34 7.53 -0.70
N ALA A 69 -23.09 7.33 0.39
CA ALA A 69 -23.76 8.41 1.13
C ALA A 69 -22.81 9.23 2.00
N ASN A 70 -21.67 9.68 1.48
CA ASN A 70 -20.77 10.62 2.13
C ASN A 70 -20.85 12.01 1.45
N ARG A 71 -20.41 13.05 2.14
CA ARG A 71 -20.53 14.43 1.63
C ARG A 71 -19.80 14.66 0.31
N VAL A 72 -18.70 13.93 0.05
CA VAL A 72 -17.90 14.09 -1.18
C VAL A 72 -18.68 13.55 -2.37
N LYS A 73 -19.17 12.31 -2.27
CA LYS A 73 -19.95 11.67 -3.33
C LYS A 73 -21.28 12.36 -3.55
N LEU A 74 -21.99 12.72 -2.49
CA LEU A 74 -23.27 13.44 -2.61
C LEU A 74 -23.11 14.85 -3.19
N ALA A 75 -21.94 15.50 -3.04
CA ALA A 75 -21.68 16.80 -3.64
C ALA A 75 -21.62 16.74 -5.19
N GLU A 76 -21.26 15.60 -5.77
CA GLU A 76 -21.31 15.40 -7.22
C GLU A 76 -22.74 15.58 -7.79
N TYR A 77 -23.75 15.35 -6.93
CA TYR A 77 -25.17 15.48 -7.25
C TYR A 77 -25.85 16.68 -6.54
N HIS A 78 -25.08 17.56 -5.88
CA HIS A 78 -25.58 18.68 -5.06
C HIS A 78 -26.49 18.26 -3.91
N LEU A 79 -26.28 17.06 -3.35
CA LEU A 79 -27.07 16.45 -2.28
C LEU A 79 -26.37 16.41 -0.93
N GLU A 80 -25.18 16.97 -0.78
CA GLU A 80 -24.37 16.92 0.44
C GLU A 80 -25.09 17.45 1.69
N LYS A 81 -26.01 18.41 1.52
CA LYS A 81 -26.82 18.96 2.61
C LYS A 81 -27.91 18.03 3.10
N ASN A 82 -28.29 17.05 2.29
CA ASN A 82 -29.35 16.11 2.58
C ASN A 82 -28.81 14.79 3.20
N MET A 83 -27.49 14.65 3.32
CA MET A 83 -26.81 13.41 3.71
C MET A 83 -27.44 12.77 4.96
N SER A 84 -27.62 13.51 6.03
CA SER A 84 -28.17 12.98 7.28
C SER A 84 -29.60 12.42 7.08
N SER A 85 -30.50 13.17 6.46
CA SER A 85 -31.86 12.69 6.23
C SER A 85 -31.90 11.49 5.27
N MET A 86 -31.08 11.51 4.23
CA MET A 86 -30.98 10.38 3.30
C MET A 86 -30.50 9.11 4.00
N ILE A 87 -29.46 9.20 4.81
CA ILE A 87 -28.94 8.04 5.58
C ILE A 87 -30.01 7.48 6.52
N HIS A 88 -30.72 8.34 7.23
CA HIS A 88 -31.81 7.90 8.10
C HIS A 88 -32.91 7.14 7.33
N ASP A 89 -33.37 7.68 6.21
CA ASP A 89 -34.42 7.06 5.42
C ASP A 89 -33.94 5.73 4.78
N LEU A 90 -32.68 5.67 4.32
CA LEU A 90 -32.07 4.45 3.73
C LEU A 90 -31.89 3.34 4.77
N VAL A 91 -31.38 3.67 5.96
CA VAL A 91 -31.27 2.70 7.07
C VAL A 91 -32.65 2.23 7.52
N ALA A 92 -33.66 3.10 7.53
CA ALA A 92 -35.03 2.73 7.89
C ALA A 92 -35.64 1.69 6.91
N ILE A 93 -35.31 1.76 5.62
CA ILE A 93 -35.71 0.71 4.65
C ILE A 93 -35.14 -0.64 5.06
N SER A 94 -33.85 -0.71 5.37
CA SER A 94 -33.20 -1.97 5.76
C SER A 94 -33.71 -2.49 7.10
N LYS A 95 -33.99 -1.62 8.06
CA LYS A 95 -34.60 -1.99 9.35
C LYS A 95 -36.01 -2.55 9.17
N GLU A 96 -36.81 -1.98 8.26
CA GLU A 96 -38.13 -2.53 7.92
C GLU A 96 -38.02 -3.91 7.29
N ALA A 97 -37.09 -4.12 6.35
CA ALA A 97 -36.87 -5.43 5.77
C ALA A 97 -36.41 -6.47 6.80
N ALA A 98 -35.52 -6.08 7.70
CA ALA A 98 -34.99 -6.94 8.77
C ALA A 98 -36.05 -7.31 9.83
N ALA A 99 -37.02 -6.45 10.08
CA ALA A 99 -38.08 -6.69 11.08
C ALA A 99 -39.09 -7.76 10.68
N ASP A 100 -39.21 -8.10 9.40
CA ASP A 100 -40.21 -9.02 8.83
C ASP A 100 -39.75 -10.50 8.90
N THR A 101 -38.87 -10.86 9.83
CA THR A 101 -38.22 -12.18 9.87
C THR A 101 -38.73 -13.02 11.02
N PRO A 102 -39.49 -14.12 10.77
CA PRO A 102 -39.76 -15.12 11.80
C PRO A 102 -38.56 -16.09 11.92
N GLY A 103 -37.84 -16.07 13.03
CA GLY A 103 -37.01 -17.20 13.44
C GLY A 103 -35.51 -16.93 13.67
N HIS A 104 -34.88 -15.91 13.10
CA HIS A 104 -33.49 -15.55 13.36
C HIS A 104 -33.29 -14.01 13.30
N PRO A 105 -32.38 -13.45 14.12
CA PRO A 105 -32.11 -12.02 14.07
C PRO A 105 -31.39 -11.65 12.79
N VAL A 106 -31.88 -10.61 12.11
CA VAL A 106 -31.19 -9.96 11.00
C VAL A 106 -30.68 -8.61 11.46
N TYR A 107 -29.40 -8.35 11.27
CA TYR A 107 -28.75 -7.09 11.64
C TYR A 107 -28.56 -6.20 10.42
N VAL A 108 -28.57 -4.90 10.63
CA VAL A 108 -28.36 -3.90 9.58
C VAL A 108 -27.01 -3.25 9.75
N ALA A 109 -26.12 -3.43 8.75
CA ALA A 109 -24.84 -2.78 8.68
C ALA A 109 -24.96 -1.42 7.95
N GLY A 110 -24.44 -0.35 8.56
CA GLY A 110 -24.23 0.89 7.83
C GLY A 110 -23.08 0.73 6.85
N ASP A 111 -23.35 0.91 5.58
CA ASP A 111 -22.40 0.63 4.50
C ASP A 111 -21.61 1.87 4.09
N ILE A 112 -20.29 1.72 4.01
CA ILE A 112 -19.30 2.77 3.79
C ILE A 112 -18.29 2.29 2.76
N THR A 113 -17.97 3.12 1.79
CA THR A 113 -16.91 2.85 0.80
C THR A 113 -15.96 4.03 0.65
N MET A 114 -15.06 3.93 -0.33
CA MET A 114 -14.11 5.00 -0.66
C MET A 114 -14.81 6.31 -1.04
N THR A 115 -14.15 7.43 -0.69
CA THR A 115 -14.62 8.76 -1.09
C THR A 115 -14.39 9.07 -2.57
N GLY A 116 -13.46 8.36 -3.21
CA GLY A 116 -12.98 8.64 -4.56
C GLY A 116 -11.89 9.70 -4.63
N GLU A 117 -11.60 10.38 -3.52
CA GLU A 117 -10.49 11.30 -3.40
C GLU A 117 -9.23 10.55 -2.95
N GLN A 118 -8.07 11.00 -3.44
CA GLN A 118 -6.79 10.36 -3.08
C GLN A 118 -6.09 11.10 -1.95
N LEU A 119 -5.58 10.32 -1.00
CA LEU A 119 -4.70 10.83 0.06
C LEU A 119 -3.37 11.33 -0.50
N ARG A 120 -2.80 12.33 0.14
CA ARG A 120 -1.39 12.69 -0.09
C ARG A 120 -0.47 11.50 0.17
N PRO A 121 0.65 11.40 -0.57
CA PRO A 121 1.18 12.36 -1.57
C PRO A 121 0.61 12.19 -2.98
N MET A 122 -0.23 11.20 -3.24
CA MET A 122 -0.77 10.91 -4.57
C MET A 122 -1.89 11.87 -4.99
N GLY A 123 -2.73 12.26 -4.03
CA GLY A 123 -3.80 13.22 -4.22
C GLY A 123 -3.61 14.48 -3.38
N LYS A 124 -4.72 15.14 -3.11
CA LYS A 124 -4.75 16.40 -2.33
C LYS A 124 -5.42 16.25 -0.98
N MET A 125 -6.07 15.09 -0.72
CA MET A 125 -6.81 14.85 0.51
C MET A 125 -5.84 14.67 1.69
N GLU A 126 -6.03 15.47 2.74
CA GLU A 126 -5.33 15.25 4.01
C GLU A 126 -6.01 14.13 4.80
N LEU A 127 -5.23 13.34 5.54
CA LEU A 127 -5.77 12.22 6.33
C LEU A 127 -6.84 12.69 7.33
N GLU A 128 -6.64 13.83 7.98
CA GLU A 128 -7.58 14.35 8.96
C GLU A 128 -8.90 14.80 8.33
N ASP A 129 -8.86 15.34 7.11
CA ASP A 129 -10.07 15.71 6.36
C ASP A 129 -10.85 14.44 5.95
N LEU A 130 -10.15 13.40 5.53
CA LEU A 130 -10.75 12.10 5.21
C LEU A 130 -11.40 11.45 6.44
N ILE A 131 -10.69 11.44 7.58
CA ILE A 131 -11.24 10.95 8.85
C ILE A 131 -12.48 11.75 9.24
N ALA A 132 -12.49 13.08 9.05
CA ALA A 132 -13.64 13.93 9.34
C ALA A 132 -14.85 13.59 8.45
N ILE A 133 -14.63 13.29 7.16
CA ILE A 133 -15.67 12.84 6.23
C ILE A 133 -16.32 11.54 6.73
N TYR A 134 -15.50 10.54 7.07
CA TYR A 134 -16.00 9.27 7.58
C TYR A 134 -16.71 9.42 8.94
N LYS A 135 -16.20 10.24 9.85
CA LYS A 135 -16.89 10.51 11.12
C LYS A 135 -18.28 11.08 10.91
N GLU A 136 -18.44 12.00 9.98
CA GLU A 136 -19.73 12.60 9.66
C GLU A 136 -20.74 11.55 9.19
N GLN A 137 -20.36 10.70 8.24
CA GLN A 137 -21.18 9.60 7.74
C GLN A 137 -21.50 8.58 8.85
N ILE A 138 -20.49 8.15 9.62
CA ILE A 138 -20.64 7.19 10.70
C ILE A 138 -21.61 7.69 11.78
N LEU A 139 -21.50 8.96 12.18
CA LEU A 139 -22.42 9.54 13.16
C LEU A 139 -23.86 9.51 12.67
N CYS A 140 -24.12 9.79 11.39
CA CYS A 140 -25.45 9.68 10.81
C CYS A 140 -25.94 8.22 10.79
N LEU A 141 -25.08 7.24 10.48
CA LEU A 141 -25.41 5.82 10.50
C LEU A 141 -25.73 5.31 11.91
N VAL A 142 -24.97 5.74 12.91
CA VAL A 142 -25.21 5.42 14.33
C VAL A 142 -26.54 6.00 14.79
N ASP A 143 -26.80 7.26 14.48
CA ASP A 143 -28.05 7.95 14.83
C ASP A 143 -29.28 7.35 14.13
N ALA A 144 -29.11 6.89 12.88
CA ALA A 144 -30.11 6.12 12.14
C ALA A 144 -30.37 4.70 12.69
N GLY A 145 -29.53 4.24 13.62
CA GLY A 145 -29.71 2.97 14.32
C GLY A 145 -29.09 1.75 13.63
N ALA A 146 -28.02 1.90 12.86
CA ALA A 146 -27.25 0.76 12.35
C ALA A 146 -26.76 -0.12 13.51
N ASP A 147 -26.74 -1.45 13.32
CA ASP A 147 -26.31 -2.42 14.32
C ASP A 147 -24.78 -2.60 14.33
N LEU A 148 -24.15 -2.48 13.18
CA LEU A 148 -22.73 -2.54 12.93
C LEU A 148 -22.39 -1.66 11.73
N LEU A 149 -21.10 -1.51 11.46
CA LEU A 149 -20.60 -0.80 10.29
C LEU A 149 -19.87 -1.77 9.36
N VAL A 150 -20.00 -1.57 8.06
CA VAL A 150 -19.18 -2.21 7.04
C VAL A 150 -18.43 -1.15 6.25
N VAL A 151 -17.15 -1.39 6.03
CA VAL A 151 -16.27 -0.61 5.17
C VAL A 151 -15.88 -1.55 4.04
N GLU A 152 -16.55 -1.44 2.87
CA GLU A 152 -16.39 -2.42 1.80
C GLU A 152 -15.85 -1.84 0.50
N THR A 153 -15.35 -2.71 -0.36
CA THR A 153 -14.85 -2.40 -1.71
C THR A 153 -13.67 -1.41 -1.67
N MET A 154 -12.85 -1.54 -0.63
CA MET A 154 -11.72 -0.64 -0.42
C MET A 154 -10.51 -1.09 -1.24
N MET A 155 -9.89 -0.17 -1.97
CA MET A 155 -8.68 -0.42 -2.77
C MET A 155 -7.41 0.08 -2.08
N SER A 156 -7.55 0.96 -1.08
CA SER A 156 -6.46 1.57 -0.31
C SER A 156 -6.52 1.16 1.15
N LEU A 157 -5.43 0.57 1.65
CA LEU A 157 -5.30 0.24 3.08
C LEU A 157 -5.28 1.51 3.95
N ALA A 158 -4.63 2.58 3.47
CA ALA A 158 -4.57 3.85 4.19
C ALA A 158 -5.97 4.46 4.36
N GLU A 159 -6.81 4.45 3.32
CA GLU A 159 -8.18 4.94 3.39
C GLU A 159 -9.06 4.04 4.26
N THR A 160 -8.91 2.71 4.16
CA THR A 160 -9.60 1.75 5.04
C THR A 160 -9.27 2.01 6.51
N ARG A 161 -7.99 2.25 6.82
CA ARG A 161 -7.56 2.63 8.17
C ARG A 161 -8.21 3.94 8.63
N ALA A 162 -8.32 4.95 7.75
CA ALA A 162 -8.99 6.22 8.08
C ALA A 162 -10.45 6.00 8.51
N ALA A 163 -11.18 5.14 7.81
CA ALA A 163 -12.55 4.79 8.15
C ALA A 163 -12.63 4.04 9.50
N LEU A 164 -11.72 3.10 9.78
CA LEU A 164 -11.67 2.39 11.06
C LEU A 164 -11.29 3.32 12.22
N ILE A 165 -10.34 4.23 12.02
CA ILE A 165 -9.96 5.24 13.00
C ILE A 165 -11.16 6.17 13.29
N ALA A 166 -11.85 6.62 12.24
CA ALA A 166 -13.04 7.43 12.38
C ALA A 166 -14.12 6.73 13.23
N ALA A 167 -14.42 5.46 12.91
CA ALA A 167 -15.38 4.68 13.68
C ALA A 167 -14.98 4.53 15.14
N LYS A 168 -13.73 4.16 15.41
CA LYS A 168 -13.19 3.99 16.77
C LYS A 168 -13.22 5.27 17.62
N GLU A 169 -13.21 6.43 16.96
CA GLU A 169 -13.24 7.73 17.65
C GLU A 169 -14.67 8.26 17.93
N VAL A 170 -15.70 7.72 17.25
CA VAL A 170 -17.06 8.26 17.38
C VAL A 170 -18.12 7.23 17.82
N CYS A 171 -17.81 5.92 17.80
CA CYS A 171 -18.76 4.89 18.23
C CYS A 171 -18.07 3.61 18.73
N ASP A 172 -18.87 2.73 19.36
CA ASP A 172 -18.45 1.42 19.84
C ASP A 172 -19.05 0.25 19.02
N LEU A 173 -19.62 0.54 17.84
CA LEU A 173 -20.17 -0.48 16.96
C LEU A 173 -19.07 -1.39 16.41
N PRO A 174 -19.36 -2.69 16.22
CA PRO A 174 -18.47 -3.57 15.46
C PRO A 174 -18.28 -3.02 14.06
N VAL A 175 -17.04 -3.06 13.57
CA VAL A 175 -16.71 -2.68 12.19
C VAL A 175 -16.16 -3.91 11.49
N ILE A 176 -16.77 -4.27 10.36
CA ILE A 176 -16.24 -5.27 9.44
C ILE A 176 -15.65 -4.56 8.22
N ALA A 177 -14.59 -5.10 7.64
CA ALA A 177 -13.91 -4.44 6.54
C ALA A 177 -13.54 -5.44 5.42
N THR A 178 -13.77 -5.04 4.17
CA THR A 178 -13.36 -5.82 3.00
C THR A 178 -12.62 -4.94 2.00
N LEU A 179 -11.56 -5.51 1.42
CA LEU A 179 -10.81 -4.89 0.35
C LEU A 179 -11.06 -5.61 -0.96
N THR A 180 -10.79 -4.90 -2.04
CA THR A 180 -10.84 -5.43 -3.40
C THR A 180 -9.42 -5.69 -3.88
N PHE A 181 -9.19 -6.92 -4.37
CA PHE A 181 -7.88 -7.38 -4.81
C PHE A 181 -7.91 -7.67 -6.31
N GLU A 182 -6.85 -7.31 -7.01
CA GLU A 182 -6.64 -7.63 -8.40
C GLU A 182 -6.24 -9.10 -8.59
N ALA A 183 -6.10 -9.54 -9.83
CA ALA A 183 -5.78 -10.92 -10.17
C ALA A 183 -4.43 -11.43 -9.63
N ASP A 184 -3.51 -10.52 -9.31
CA ASP A 184 -2.22 -10.82 -8.68
C ASP A 184 -2.30 -11.00 -7.15
N GLY A 185 -3.50 -10.89 -6.55
CA GLY A 185 -3.72 -11.00 -5.12
C GLY A 185 -3.34 -9.75 -4.31
N ARG A 186 -3.20 -8.59 -4.97
CA ARG A 186 -2.92 -7.30 -4.34
C ARG A 186 -4.03 -6.29 -4.62
N THR A 187 -4.16 -5.32 -3.74
CA THR A 187 -5.02 -4.16 -4.03
C THR A 187 -4.36 -3.25 -5.06
N LEU A 188 -5.14 -2.33 -5.65
CA LEU A 188 -4.63 -1.31 -6.59
C LEU A 188 -3.39 -0.56 -6.04
N PHE A 189 -3.28 -0.39 -4.72
CA PHE A 189 -2.16 0.29 -4.06
C PHE A 189 -1.02 -0.66 -3.64
N GLY A 190 -1.10 -1.94 -4.05
CA GLY A 190 -0.05 -2.93 -3.87
C GLY A 190 -0.10 -3.68 -2.53
N THR A 191 -1.14 -3.49 -1.71
CA THR A 191 -1.30 -4.18 -0.43
C THR A 191 -1.62 -5.65 -0.66
N ASP A 192 -0.83 -6.57 -0.10
CA ASP A 192 -1.14 -8.01 -0.12
C ASP A 192 -2.19 -8.38 0.96
N ALA A 193 -2.80 -9.54 0.80
CA ALA A 193 -3.88 -10.01 1.65
C ALA A 193 -3.45 -10.20 3.12
N LYS A 194 -2.22 -10.68 3.37
CA LYS A 194 -1.67 -10.83 4.73
C LYS A 194 -1.50 -9.49 5.41
N THR A 195 -0.96 -8.52 4.69
CA THR A 195 -0.77 -7.15 5.20
C THR A 195 -2.10 -6.50 5.57
N ALA A 196 -3.09 -6.58 4.69
CA ALA A 196 -4.43 -6.09 4.97
C ALA A 196 -5.00 -6.74 6.24
N ALA A 197 -4.91 -8.07 6.36
CA ALA A 197 -5.43 -8.81 7.50
C ALA A 197 -4.75 -8.39 8.82
N VAL A 198 -3.41 -8.35 8.84
CA VAL A 198 -2.63 -7.97 10.04
C VAL A 198 -2.96 -6.54 10.49
N VAL A 199 -3.00 -5.59 9.56
CA VAL A 199 -3.24 -4.18 9.90
C VAL A 199 -4.66 -3.96 10.41
N LEU A 200 -5.66 -4.48 9.71
CA LEU A 200 -7.06 -4.26 10.07
C LEU A 200 -7.47 -4.98 11.36
N GLU A 201 -7.01 -6.24 11.59
CA GLU A 201 -7.20 -6.93 12.87
C GLU A 201 -6.57 -6.14 14.01
N SER A 202 -5.31 -5.70 13.84
CA SER A 202 -4.59 -4.95 14.86
C SER A 202 -5.28 -3.62 15.19
N LEU A 203 -5.86 -2.96 14.19
CA LEU A 203 -6.60 -1.71 14.37
C LEU A 203 -7.97 -1.93 14.99
N GLY A 204 -8.44 -3.18 15.09
CA GLY A 204 -9.63 -3.54 15.83
C GLY A 204 -10.86 -3.85 14.98
N ALA A 205 -10.70 -4.16 13.69
CA ALA A 205 -11.78 -4.73 12.90
C ALA A 205 -12.35 -5.98 13.57
N SER A 206 -13.67 -6.19 13.45
CA SER A 206 -14.38 -7.34 14.03
C SER A 206 -14.43 -8.53 13.08
N ALA A 207 -14.36 -8.30 11.78
CA ALA A 207 -14.14 -9.26 10.70
C ALA A 207 -13.46 -8.55 9.53
N ILE A 208 -12.73 -9.29 8.72
CA ILE A 208 -12.05 -8.76 7.54
C ILE A 208 -12.25 -9.73 6.36
N GLY A 209 -12.00 -9.26 5.15
CA GLY A 209 -12.10 -10.15 3.99
C GLY A 209 -11.87 -9.46 2.66
N ALA A 210 -12.37 -10.14 1.64
CA ALA A 210 -12.31 -9.67 0.26
C ALA A 210 -13.70 -9.63 -0.36
N ASN A 211 -13.95 -8.63 -1.21
CA ASN A 211 -15.16 -8.55 -2.00
C ASN A 211 -14.89 -7.99 -3.39
N CYS A 212 -15.80 -8.25 -4.31
CA CYS A 212 -15.75 -7.75 -5.68
C CYS A 212 -14.57 -8.31 -6.52
N SER A 213 -14.26 -7.69 -7.66
CA SER A 213 -13.23 -7.99 -8.67
C SER A 213 -13.37 -9.35 -9.34
N THR A 214 -13.38 -10.44 -8.59
CA THR A 214 -13.25 -11.81 -9.11
C THR A 214 -14.38 -12.71 -8.66
N GLY A 215 -14.47 -13.89 -9.29
CA GLY A 215 -15.33 -15.00 -8.85
C GLY A 215 -14.73 -15.75 -7.66
N PRO A 216 -15.49 -16.76 -7.12
CA PRO A 216 -15.06 -17.46 -5.92
C PRO A 216 -13.71 -18.16 -6.05
N ALA A 217 -13.49 -18.89 -7.15
CA ALA A 217 -12.27 -19.68 -7.33
C ALA A 217 -10.99 -18.82 -7.30
N GLN A 218 -11.01 -17.64 -7.91
CA GLN A 218 -9.87 -16.74 -7.94
C GLN A 218 -9.56 -16.08 -6.58
N MET A 219 -10.56 -16.02 -5.68
CA MET A 219 -10.43 -15.43 -4.36
C MET A 219 -9.79 -16.38 -3.33
N GLU A 220 -9.62 -17.65 -3.63
CA GLU A 220 -9.13 -18.69 -2.70
C GLU A 220 -7.79 -18.32 -2.05
N GLY A 221 -6.81 -17.94 -2.86
CA GLY A 221 -5.48 -17.56 -2.37
C GLY A 221 -5.51 -16.38 -1.41
N ILE A 222 -6.34 -15.38 -1.71
CA ILE A 222 -6.53 -14.19 -0.88
C ILE A 222 -7.11 -14.57 0.48
N ILE A 223 -8.17 -15.36 0.50
CA ILE A 223 -8.80 -15.85 1.75
C ILE A 223 -7.83 -16.70 2.57
N SER A 224 -7.11 -17.62 1.91
CA SER A 224 -6.11 -18.48 2.54
C SER A 224 -4.99 -17.67 3.22
N ASP A 225 -4.49 -16.67 2.54
CA ASP A 225 -3.47 -15.76 3.06
C ASP A 225 -3.95 -14.97 4.28
N MET A 226 -5.17 -14.41 4.24
CA MET A 226 -5.77 -13.71 5.38
C MET A 226 -5.93 -14.65 6.58
N VAL A 227 -6.49 -15.84 6.38
CA VAL A 227 -6.68 -16.84 7.43
C VAL A 227 -5.38 -17.21 8.11
N SER A 228 -4.28 -17.31 7.36
CA SER A 228 -2.96 -17.71 7.86
C SER A 228 -2.37 -16.76 8.91
N VAL A 229 -2.85 -15.52 9.00
CA VAL A 229 -2.25 -14.46 9.85
C VAL A 229 -3.22 -13.82 10.84
N THR A 230 -4.50 -14.21 10.82
CA THR A 230 -5.55 -13.59 11.64
C THR A 230 -6.27 -14.59 12.54
N THR A 231 -7.01 -14.07 13.53
CA THR A 231 -7.85 -14.84 14.45
C THR A 231 -9.33 -14.46 14.38
N ILE A 232 -9.65 -13.38 13.67
CA ILE A 232 -11.03 -12.88 13.51
C ILE A 232 -11.71 -13.54 12.29
N PRO A 233 -13.06 -13.51 12.21
CA PRO A 233 -13.80 -14.07 11.08
C PRO A 233 -13.37 -13.48 9.72
N ILE A 234 -13.38 -14.33 8.70
CA ILE A 234 -13.04 -13.94 7.32
C ILE A 234 -14.28 -13.89 6.45
N ILE A 235 -14.41 -12.76 5.73
CA ILE A 235 -15.50 -12.45 4.81
C ILE A 235 -15.07 -12.81 3.39
N ALA A 236 -15.91 -13.55 2.68
CA ALA A 236 -15.80 -13.77 1.25
C ALA A 236 -17.10 -13.34 0.55
N LYS A 237 -17.02 -12.31 -0.29
CA LYS A 237 -18.16 -11.72 -1.01
C LYS A 237 -17.82 -11.53 -2.50
N PRO A 238 -17.59 -12.63 -3.26
CA PRO A 238 -17.15 -12.57 -4.66
C PRO A 238 -18.27 -12.14 -5.60
N ASN A 239 -17.92 -11.80 -6.83
CA ASN A 239 -18.86 -11.58 -7.93
C ASN A 239 -19.40 -12.90 -8.46
N ALA A 240 -20.50 -12.84 -9.20
CA ALA A 240 -21.06 -13.98 -9.96
C ALA A 240 -20.21 -14.26 -11.23
N GLY A 241 -18.92 -14.48 -11.07
CA GLY A 241 -17.94 -14.60 -12.15
C GLY A 241 -17.38 -13.26 -12.60
N LEU A 242 -16.76 -13.24 -13.79
CA LEU A 242 -16.21 -12.01 -14.38
C LEU A 242 -17.30 -11.22 -15.13
N PRO A 243 -17.28 -9.89 -15.07
CA PRO A 243 -18.21 -9.07 -15.82
C PRO A 243 -17.98 -9.17 -17.32
N PHE A 244 -19.06 -9.19 -18.11
CA PHE A 244 -19.04 -9.04 -19.57
C PHE A 244 -20.25 -8.22 -20.01
N LEU A 245 -20.21 -7.67 -21.22
CA LEU A 245 -21.32 -6.94 -21.80
C LEU A 245 -22.17 -7.86 -22.67
N ASP A 246 -23.49 -7.78 -22.52
CA ASP A 246 -24.41 -8.44 -23.45
C ASP A 246 -24.54 -7.66 -24.79
N GLU A 247 -25.33 -8.20 -25.71
CA GLU A 247 -25.58 -7.60 -27.05
C GLU A 247 -26.21 -6.19 -26.99
N ASN A 248 -26.79 -5.82 -25.85
CA ASN A 248 -27.39 -4.52 -25.59
C ASN A 248 -26.44 -3.57 -24.84
N GLY A 249 -25.21 -4.03 -24.51
CA GLY A 249 -24.24 -3.30 -23.72
C GLY A 249 -24.57 -3.25 -22.23
N THR A 250 -25.42 -4.14 -21.74
CA THR A 250 -25.70 -4.27 -20.31
C THR A 250 -24.64 -5.15 -19.66
N THR A 251 -24.09 -4.70 -18.54
CA THR A 251 -23.16 -5.52 -17.77
C THR A 251 -23.85 -6.76 -17.22
N CYS A 252 -23.37 -7.91 -17.64
CA CYS A 252 -23.80 -9.23 -17.20
C CYS A 252 -22.68 -9.98 -16.51
N TYR A 253 -23.04 -11.04 -15.80
CA TYR A 253 -22.12 -11.93 -15.14
C TYR A 253 -22.41 -13.35 -15.63
N ASN A 254 -21.39 -14.15 -15.85
CA ASN A 254 -21.48 -15.41 -16.59
C ASN A 254 -21.69 -16.64 -15.68
N MET A 255 -21.75 -16.45 -14.36
CA MET A 255 -21.88 -17.56 -13.41
C MET A 255 -23.31 -17.65 -12.91
N GLU A 256 -23.88 -18.86 -12.97
CA GLU A 256 -25.19 -19.15 -12.41
C GLU A 256 -25.09 -19.50 -10.91
N ALA A 257 -26.21 -19.43 -10.20
CA ALA A 257 -26.25 -19.62 -8.75
C ALA A 257 -25.74 -21.00 -8.28
N GLU A 258 -25.96 -22.03 -9.09
CA GLU A 258 -25.51 -23.41 -8.78
C GLU A 258 -23.98 -23.50 -8.88
N GLU A 259 -23.40 -23.03 -9.96
CA GLU A 259 -21.93 -22.96 -10.18
C GLU A 259 -21.25 -22.12 -9.11
N PHE A 260 -21.78 -20.92 -8.83
CA PHE A 260 -21.32 -20.06 -7.76
C PHE A 260 -21.27 -20.77 -6.41
N THR A 261 -22.35 -21.50 -6.09
CA THR A 261 -22.46 -22.24 -4.82
C THR A 261 -21.44 -23.38 -4.74
N GLU A 262 -21.18 -24.07 -5.86
CA GLU A 262 -20.15 -25.11 -5.92
C GLU A 262 -18.75 -24.51 -5.69
N GLU A 263 -18.44 -23.42 -6.34
CA GLU A 263 -17.15 -22.75 -6.17
C GLU A 263 -16.97 -22.10 -4.78
N MET A 264 -18.04 -21.59 -4.15
CA MET A 264 -17.99 -21.08 -2.76
C MET A 264 -17.48 -22.11 -1.76
N GLN A 265 -17.57 -23.42 -2.06
CA GLN A 265 -16.99 -24.47 -1.23
C GLN A 265 -15.48 -24.31 -1.07
N VAL A 266 -14.80 -23.80 -2.07
CA VAL A 266 -13.34 -23.57 -2.04
C VAL A 266 -13.01 -22.51 -0.99
N LEU A 267 -13.80 -21.43 -0.93
CA LEU A 267 -13.62 -20.34 0.04
C LEU A 267 -13.93 -20.78 1.47
N VAL A 268 -14.96 -21.60 1.66
CA VAL A 268 -15.27 -22.22 2.96
C VAL A 268 -14.12 -23.12 3.40
N ASN A 269 -13.56 -23.92 2.51
CA ASN A 269 -12.40 -24.78 2.79
C ASN A 269 -11.14 -23.95 3.11
N ALA A 270 -10.97 -22.80 2.46
CA ALA A 270 -9.88 -21.86 2.75
C ALA A 270 -10.04 -21.17 4.12
N GLY A 271 -11.23 -21.20 4.72
CA GLY A 271 -11.50 -20.69 6.05
C GLY A 271 -12.41 -19.45 6.13
N ALA A 272 -13.10 -19.08 5.05
CA ALA A 272 -14.13 -18.06 5.10
C ALA A 272 -15.31 -18.52 5.98
N THR A 273 -15.75 -17.64 6.88
CA THR A 273 -16.84 -17.91 7.83
C THR A 273 -18.01 -16.95 7.69
N ILE A 274 -17.84 -15.87 6.95
CA ILE A 274 -18.89 -14.92 6.61
C ILE A 274 -18.98 -14.90 5.08
N LEU A 275 -20.11 -15.31 4.54
CA LEU A 275 -20.29 -15.52 3.11
C LEU A 275 -21.35 -14.58 2.55
N GLY A 276 -21.15 -14.08 1.37
CA GLY A 276 -22.11 -13.25 0.64
C GLY A 276 -21.82 -13.24 -0.85
N GLY A 277 -22.47 -12.36 -1.56
CA GLY A 277 -22.22 -12.13 -2.98
C GLY A 277 -22.01 -10.64 -3.25
N CYS A 278 -21.22 -10.32 -4.26
CA CYS A 278 -21.06 -8.97 -4.78
C CYS A 278 -21.73 -8.86 -6.16
N CYS A 279 -21.19 -8.10 -7.07
CA CYS A 279 -21.81 -7.81 -8.35
C CYS A 279 -22.34 -9.07 -9.09
N GLY A 280 -23.50 -8.95 -9.71
CA GLY A 280 -24.18 -10.02 -10.44
C GLY A 280 -25.01 -10.97 -9.61
N THR A 281 -24.75 -11.10 -8.29
CA THR A 281 -25.51 -12.02 -7.43
C THR A 281 -26.92 -11.51 -7.13
N THR A 282 -27.84 -12.44 -6.88
CA THR A 282 -29.25 -12.18 -6.56
C THR A 282 -29.63 -12.91 -5.27
N PRO A 283 -30.84 -12.73 -4.73
CA PRO A 283 -31.35 -13.51 -3.60
C PRO A 283 -31.27 -15.04 -3.80
N GLU A 284 -31.35 -15.51 -5.05
CA GLU A 284 -31.18 -16.93 -5.37
C GLU A 284 -29.79 -17.47 -5.03
N PHE A 285 -28.75 -16.72 -5.32
CA PHE A 285 -27.37 -17.07 -4.97
C PHE A 285 -27.18 -17.21 -3.46
N ILE A 286 -27.74 -16.28 -2.69
CA ILE A 286 -27.65 -16.30 -1.23
C ILE A 286 -28.42 -17.49 -0.67
N ARG A 287 -29.61 -17.81 -1.22
CA ARG A 287 -30.39 -18.96 -0.80
C ARG A 287 -29.63 -20.25 -1.04
N GLN A 288 -29.03 -20.45 -2.22
CA GLN A 288 -28.32 -21.66 -2.54
C GLN A 288 -27.08 -21.87 -1.67
N ILE A 289 -26.30 -20.83 -1.38
CA ILE A 289 -25.16 -20.95 -0.44
C ILE A 289 -25.65 -21.24 0.99
N HIS A 290 -26.77 -20.63 1.42
CA HIS A 290 -27.36 -20.90 2.72
C HIS A 290 -27.86 -22.36 2.81
N ASP A 291 -28.58 -22.85 1.80
CA ASP A 291 -29.08 -24.24 1.76
C ASP A 291 -27.93 -25.25 1.71
N ARG A 292 -26.82 -24.92 1.03
CA ARG A 292 -25.66 -25.78 0.90
C ARG A 292 -24.87 -25.91 2.18
N PHE A 293 -24.56 -24.80 2.84
CA PHE A 293 -23.62 -24.76 3.98
C PHE A 293 -24.35 -24.78 5.32
N GLY A 294 -25.63 -24.38 5.38
CA GLY A 294 -26.45 -24.36 6.61
C GLY A 294 -25.88 -23.42 7.69
N THR A 295 -26.51 -23.41 8.85
CA THR A 295 -26.13 -22.56 9.98
C THR A 295 -25.28 -23.28 11.03
N GLU A 296 -25.16 -24.60 10.98
CA GLU A 296 -24.45 -25.41 11.99
C GLU A 296 -23.05 -25.90 11.55
N THR A 297 -22.57 -25.46 10.39
CA THR A 297 -21.29 -25.94 9.86
C THR A 297 -20.16 -25.29 10.68
N ARG A 298 -19.47 -26.09 11.45
CA ARG A 298 -18.25 -25.65 12.14
C ARG A 298 -17.10 -25.58 11.15
N VAL A 299 -16.63 -24.38 10.87
CA VAL A 299 -15.46 -24.16 10.05
C VAL A 299 -14.24 -24.10 10.97
N THR A 300 -13.39 -25.12 10.86
CA THR A 300 -12.11 -25.11 11.56
C THR A 300 -11.12 -24.34 10.69
N ALA A 301 -11.15 -23.03 10.77
CA ALA A 301 -10.17 -22.20 10.08
C ALA A 301 -8.76 -22.51 10.59
N ALA A 302 -7.79 -22.60 9.69
CA ALA A 302 -6.39 -22.58 10.06
C ALA A 302 -6.13 -21.28 10.81
N ARG A 303 -5.71 -21.36 12.05
CA ARG A 303 -5.48 -20.19 12.88
C ARG A 303 -4.07 -19.68 12.67
N ARG A 304 -3.90 -18.36 12.87
CA ARG A 304 -2.60 -17.73 13.01
C ARG A 304 -1.68 -18.58 13.88
N PRO A 305 -0.44 -18.89 13.44
CA PRO A 305 0.52 -19.64 14.26
C PRO A 305 0.81 -18.91 15.57
N GLU A 306 0.83 -19.68 16.66
CA GLU A 306 1.17 -19.14 17.98
C GLU A 306 2.62 -18.69 18.03
N GLY A 307 2.90 -17.58 18.69
CA GLY A 307 4.25 -17.06 18.88
C GLY A 307 4.83 -16.30 17.69
N ILE A 308 4.10 -16.20 16.56
CA ILE A 308 4.55 -15.41 15.41
C ILE A 308 4.08 -13.95 15.54
N ARG A 309 4.98 -13.06 15.23
CA ARG A 309 4.86 -11.61 15.29
C ARG A 309 4.86 -11.03 13.90
N TYR A 310 4.16 -9.90 13.70
CA TYR A 310 4.01 -9.27 12.39
C TYR A 310 4.25 -7.77 12.48
N LEU A 311 5.18 -7.28 11.69
CA LEU A 311 5.35 -5.87 11.35
C LEU A 311 5.00 -5.70 9.88
N THR A 312 4.37 -4.58 9.52
CA THR A 312 4.00 -4.35 8.12
C THR A 312 4.36 -2.95 7.65
N SER A 313 4.68 -2.84 6.37
CA SER A 313 4.46 -1.60 5.63
C SER A 313 3.00 -1.51 5.20
N GLU A 314 2.68 -0.64 4.26
CA GLU A 314 1.38 -0.64 3.59
C GLU A 314 1.20 -1.85 2.67
N ARG A 315 2.29 -2.44 2.17
CA ARG A 315 2.29 -3.39 1.06
C ARG A 315 2.68 -4.80 1.42
N ILE A 316 3.60 -4.97 2.36
CA ILE A 316 4.14 -6.27 2.73
C ILE A 316 4.16 -6.48 4.24
N THR A 317 4.08 -7.75 4.62
CA THR A 317 4.21 -8.22 6.01
C THR A 317 5.56 -8.87 6.23
N HIS A 318 6.25 -8.45 7.29
CA HIS A 318 7.41 -9.13 7.84
C HIS A 318 6.99 -9.92 9.09
N SER A 319 7.02 -11.24 9.00
CA SER A 319 6.72 -12.15 10.10
C SER A 319 8.01 -12.67 10.74
N PHE A 320 7.97 -12.89 12.06
CA PHE A 320 9.11 -13.46 12.79
C PHE A 320 8.69 -14.16 14.09
N GLY A 321 9.35 -15.25 14.38
CA GLY A 321 9.28 -16.01 15.63
C GLY A 321 10.53 -15.84 16.48
N LEU A 322 10.60 -16.54 17.62
CA LEU A 322 11.77 -16.48 18.52
C LEU A 322 12.95 -17.30 18.03
N ASP A 323 12.69 -18.30 17.22
CA ASP A 323 13.71 -19.23 16.70
C ASP A 323 14.04 -18.99 15.23
N ASP A 324 13.38 -18.01 14.60
CA ASP A 324 13.64 -17.60 13.22
C ASP A 324 15.00 -16.91 13.10
N GLY A 325 15.39 -16.60 11.87
CA GLY A 325 16.63 -15.89 11.60
C GLY A 325 16.67 -14.51 12.23
N PHE A 326 17.85 -14.16 12.74
CA PHE A 326 18.14 -12.81 13.21
C PHE A 326 17.96 -11.78 12.06
N PHE A 327 17.49 -10.59 12.38
CA PHE A 327 17.41 -9.48 11.42
C PHE A 327 17.79 -8.13 12.03
N VAL A 328 18.13 -7.17 11.15
CA VAL A 328 18.55 -5.83 11.54
C VAL A 328 17.40 -4.85 11.35
N VAL A 329 17.20 -4.01 12.36
CA VAL A 329 16.46 -2.75 12.32
C VAL A 329 17.48 -1.64 12.01
N GLY A 330 17.32 -1.00 10.85
CA GLY A 330 18.33 -0.08 10.34
C GLY A 330 18.35 1.26 11.07
N GLU A 331 19.48 1.66 11.64
CA GLU A 331 19.67 2.81 12.56
C GLU A 331 20.07 4.13 11.85
N ARG A 332 20.22 4.15 10.52
CA ARG A 332 20.87 5.29 9.87
C ARG A 332 20.02 6.56 9.74
N ILE A 333 18.69 6.40 9.75
CA ILE A 333 17.75 7.54 9.66
C ILE A 333 17.56 8.14 11.07
N ASN A 334 18.64 8.73 11.57
CA ASN A 334 18.69 9.39 12.86
C ASN A 334 19.70 10.54 12.76
N PRO A 335 19.31 11.81 13.03
CA PRO A 335 20.18 12.97 12.89
C PRO A 335 21.28 13.07 13.95
N THR A 336 21.23 12.29 15.03
CA THR A 336 22.20 12.34 16.12
C THR A 336 23.61 12.11 15.60
N GLY A 337 24.49 13.09 15.77
CA GLY A 337 25.88 13.04 15.33
C GLY A 337 26.11 13.20 13.81
N LYS A 338 25.07 13.32 12.99
CA LYS A 338 25.14 13.39 11.51
C LYS A 338 24.91 14.81 10.99
N LYS A 339 25.95 15.67 11.03
CA LYS A 339 25.85 17.10 10.66
C LYS A 339 25.24 17.34 9.28
N ALA A 340 25.56 16.51 8.28
CA ALA A 340 25.03 16.65 6.93
C ALA A 340 23.52 16.36 6.84
N LEU A 341 23.03 15.35 7.57
CA LEU A 341 21.59 15.07 7.67
C LEU A 341 20.88 16.19 8.43
N GLN A 342 21.45 16.66 9.55
CA GLN A 342 20.88 17.78 10.31
C GLN A 342 20.74 19.07 9.48
N ALA A 343 21.72 19.36 8.61
CA ALA A 343 21.65 20.53 7.73
C ALA A 343 20.50 20.42 6.74
N GLN A 344 20.37 19.27 6.05
CA GLN A 344 19.30 19.02 5.10
C GLN A 344 17.91 19.07 5.76
N LEU A 345 17.74 18.45 6.93
CA LEU A 345 16.45 18.49 7.63
C LEU A 345 16.01 19.91 8.02
N ARG A 346 16.96 20.81 8.38
CA ARG A 346 16.65 22.23 8.64
C ARG A 346 16.20 22.97 7.39
N GLU A 347 16.65 22.54 6.22
CA GLU A 347 16.28 23.10 4.92
C GLU A 347 15.01 22.44 4.34
N GLY A 348 14.42 21.46 5.06
CA GLY A 348 13.27 20.69 4.58
C GLY A 348 13.61 19.72 3.45
N ASN A 349 14.89 19.37 3.30
CA ASN A 349 15.37 18.42 2.31
C ASN A 349 15.53 17.02 2.90
N PHE A 350 14.91 16.01 2.30
CA PHE A 350 14.89 14.62 2.75
C PHE A 350 15.72 13.66 1.88
N GLU A 351 16.52 14.16 0.93
CA GLU A 351 17.34 13.31 0.03
C GLU A 351 18.22 12.29 0.79
N LYS A 352 18.84 12.70 1.90
CA LYS A 352 19.65 11.78 2.71
C LYS A 352 18.81 10.77 3.49
N VAL A 353 17.60 11.12 3.86
CA VAL A 353 16.67 10.19 4.49
C VAL A 353 16.32 9.09 3.49
N ILE A 354 15.94 9.47 2.27
CA ILE A 354 15.66 8.56 1.15
C ILE A 354 16.88 7.69 0.86
N GLN A 355 18.04 8.31 0.67
CA GLN A 355 19.28 7.57 0.40
C GLN A 355 19.57 6.52 1.51
N PHE A 356 19.41 6.89 2.77
CA PHE A 356 19.65 5.96 3.88
C PHE A 356 18.60 4.84 3.94
N ALA A 357 17.36 5.10 3.57
CA ALA A 357 16.34 4.06 3.49
C ALA A 357 16.73 3.00 2.47
N GLU A 358 17.02 3.42 1.23
CA GLU A 358 17.41 2.55 0.13
C GLU A 358 18.71 1.78 0.41
N GLU A 359 19.76 2.46 0.93
CA GLU A 359 21.02 1.82 1.26
C GLU A 359 20.85 0.73 2.33
N GLN A 360 20.01 0.96 3.36
CA GLN A 360 19.79 0.00 4.41
C GLN A 360 18.98 -1.19 3.94
N GLU A 361 17.95 -0.98 3.09
CA GLU A 361 17.21 -2.05 2.44
C GLU A 361 18.13 -2.92 1.57
N ALA A 362 18.93 -2.30 0.70
CA ALA A 362 19.90 -2.99 -0.15
C ALA A 362 20.97 -3.76 0.64
N CYS A 363 21.29 -3.32 1.88
CA CYS A 363 22.20 -4.00 2.78
C CYS A 363 21.54 -5.07 3.67
N GLY A 364 20.22 -5.33 3.50
CA GLY A 364 19.50 -6.43 4.14
C GLY A 364 18.83 -6.07 5.46
N ALA A 365 18.58 -4.79 5.77
CA ALA A 365 17.65 -4.43 6.82
C ALA A 365 16.25 -5.02 6.53
N LYS A 366 15.50 -5.37 7.57
CA LYS A 366 14.11 -5.83 7.46
C LYS A 366 13.10 -4.86 8.03
N VAL A 367 13.56 -3.90 8.81
CA VAL A 367 12.79 -2.80 9.39
C VAL A 367 13.69 -1.57 9.36
N LEU A 368 13.14 -0.37 9.17
CA LEU A 368 13.88 0.89 9.26
C LEU A 368 13.44 1.66 10.49
N ASP A 369 14.39 2.06 11.33
CA ASP A 369 14.14 2.93 12.47
C ASP A 369 14.25 4.39 12.03
N ILE A 370 13.20 5.16 12.28
CA ILE A 370 13.09 6.57 11.88
C ILE A 370 13.05 7.45 13.13
N ASN A 371 14.09 8.25 13.30
CA ASN A 371 14.20 9.25 14.33
C ASN A 371 14.47 10.62 13.70
N MET A 372 13.67 11.64 14.09
CA MET A 372 13.82 13.02 13.63
C MET A 372 14.19 13.98 14.77
N GLY A 373 14.55 13.44 15.96
CA GLY A 373 14.86 14.22 17.16
C GLY A 373 16.13 15.05 17.03
N MET A 374 15.97 16.35 16.81
CA MET A 374 17.04 17.33 16.83
C MET A 374 16.54 18.75 17.13
N SER A 375 17.41 19.60 17.65
CA SER A 375 17.06 21.01 17.90
C SER A 375 16.95 21.83 16.61
N GLY A 376 16.00 22.77 16.59
CA GLY A 376 15.83 23.76 15.52
C GLY A 376 14.94 23.30 14.36
N ILE A 377 14.11 22.26 14.55
CA ILE A 377 13.07 21.82 13.63
C ILE A 377 11.78 21.52 14.41
N ASP A 378 10.68 21.45 13.72
CA ASP A 378 9.45 20.82 14.23
C ASP A 378 9.56 19.30 14.01
N GLU A 379 9.81 18.55 15.07
CA GLU A 379 10.03 17.10 15.00
C GLU A 379 8.80 16.37 14.44
N LYS A 380 7.59 16.81 14.82
CA LYS A 380 6.34 16.20 14.37
C LYS A 380 6.18 16.34 12.86
N LEU A 381 6.34 17.54 12.33
CA LEU A 381 6.25 17.78 10.88
C LEU A 381 7.36 17.03 10.13
N CYS A 382 8.57 17.01 10.64
CA CYS A 382 9.66 16.26 10.05
C CYS A 382 9.43 14.75 10.07
N MET A 383 8.87 14.20 11.16
CA MET A 383 8.53 12.79 11.25
C MET A 383 7.48 12.40 10.21
N LEU A 384 6.39 13.17 10.10
CA LEU A 384 5.34 12.90 9.11
C LEU A 384 5.88 12.95 7.68
N ARG A 385 6.72 13.94 7.39
CA ARG A 385 7.36 14.04 6.08
C ARG A 385 8.32 12.87 5.81
N ALA A 386 9.12 12.47 6.80
CA ALA A 386 10.01 11.33 6.68
C ALA A 386 9.24 10.03 6.42
N LEU A 387 8.09 9.83 7.08
CA LEU A 387 7.22 8.68 6.83
C LEU A 387 6.72 8.65 5.38
N GLU A 388 6.27 9.80 4.87
CA GLU A 388 5.81 9.96 3.49
C GLU A 388 6.93 9.61 2.49
N GLU A 389 8.11 10.22 2.64
CA GLU A 389 9.24 10.03 1.74
C GLU A 389 9.80 8.60 1.79
N VAL A 390 9.94 8.02 2.99
CA VAL A 390 10.47 6.66 3.15
C VAL A 390 9.48 5.62 2.64
N SER A 391 8.18 5.74 2.94
CA SER A 391 7.16 4.81 2.44
C SER A 391 7.00 4.85 0.91
N GLY A 392 7.44 5.94 0.28
CA GLY A 392 7.48 6.08 -1.18
C GLY A 392 8.58 5.26 -1.85
N VAL A 393 9.71 5.02 -1.16
CA VAL A 393 10.92 4.42 -1.76
C VAL A 393 11.26 3.03 -1.26
N THR A 394 10.65 2.57 -0.17
CA THR A 394 10.86 1.22 0.38
C THR A 394 9.55 0.54 0.75
N ASN A 395 9.55 -0.78 0.71
CA ASN A 395 8.44 -1.59 1.22
C ASN A 395 8.72 -2.13 2.64
N LEU A 396 9.81 -1.75 3.28
CA LEU A 396 10.12 -2.24 4.63
C LEU A 396 9.17 -1.66 5.68
N PRO A 397 8.78 -2.45 6.70
CA PRO A 397 8.12 -1.93 7.90
C PRO A 397 8.98 -0.89 8.62
N LEU A 398 8.33 0.02 9.35
CA LEU A 398 9.01 1.11 10.05
C LEU A 398 8.95 0.95 11.56
N SER A 399 10.05 1.29 12.21
CA SER A 399 10.16 1.57 13.63
C SER A 399 10.12 3.09 13.85
N LEU A 400 9.21 3.55 14.70
CA LEU A 400 8.96 4.96 14.96
C LEU A 400 9.65 5.34 16.26
N ASP A 401 10.71 6.12 16.17
CA ASP A 401 11.56 6.50 17.31
C ASP A 401 11.41 7.99 17.63
N SER A 402 10.82 8.28 18.78
CA SER A 402 10.76 9.63 19.36
C SER A 402 10.64 9.61 20.87
N SER A 403 11.15 10.65 21.51
CA SER A 403 10.94 10.90 22.94
C SER A 403 9.56 11.49 23.25
N TYR A 404 8.88 12.09 22.29
CA TYR A 404 7.62 12.83 22.47
C TYR A 404 6.42 11.98 22.08
N VAL A 405 5.45 11.89 23.01
CA VAL A 405 4.21 11.13 22.83
C VAL A 405 3.39 11.66 21.64
N GLU A 406 3.29 12.97 21.51
CA GLU A 406 2.56 13.62 20.41
C GLU A 406 3.16 13.38 19.02
N VAL A 407 4.49 13.18 18.92
CA VAL A 407 5.15 12.83 17.66
C VAL A 407 4.81 11.39 17.29
N LEU A 408 4.91 10.47 18.26
CA LEU A 408 4.58 9.06 18.05
C LEU A 408 3.10 8.84 17.74
N GLU A 409 2.19 9.57 18.40
CA GLU A 409 0.76 9.49 18.10
C GLU A 409 0.47 9.96 16.66
N ALA A 410 1.04 11.09 16.26
CA ALA A 410 0.88 11.59 14.90
C ALA A 410 1.47 10.63 13.86
N ALA A 411 2.63 10.05 14.14
CA ALA A 411 3.27 9.07 13.27
C ALA A 411 2.42 7.80 13.13
N LEU A 412 1.93 7.23 14.23
CA LEU A 412 1.05 6.06 14.24
C LEU A 412 -0.27 6.29 13.51
N ARG A 413 -0.81 7.48 13.62
CA ARG A 413 -2.05 7.87 12.95
C ARG A 413 -1.88 7.90 11.43
N ASN A 414 -0.75 8.40 10.95
CA ASN A 414 -0.47 8.58 9.53
C ASN A 414 0.18 7.35 8.86
N TYR A 415 0.91 6.53 9.61
CA TYR A 415 1.58 5.38 9.02
C TYR A 415 0.58 4.28 8.62
N PRO A 416 0.51 3.89 7.34
CA PRO A 416 -0.52 2.95 6.86
C PRO A 416 -0.28 1.50 7.27
N GLY A 417 0.93 1.14 7.68
CA GLY A 417 1.30 -0.19 8.14
C GLY A 417 1.13 -0.40 9.65
N ARG A 418 1.59 -1.56 10.12
CA ARG A 418 1.71 -1.90 11.55
C ARG A 418 3.14 -1.64 12.01
N ALA A 419 3.35 -0.50 12.68
CA ALA A 419 4.66 -0.02 13.11
C ALA A 419 5.20 -0.74 14.35
N LEU A 420 6.52 -0.60 14.58
CA LEU A 420 7.20 -0.86 15.84
C LEU A 420 7.46 0.49 16.55
N VAL A 421 6.89 0.72 17.71
CA VAL A 421 7.10 1.96 18.48
C VAL A 421 8.38 1.85 19.30
N ASN A 422 9.30 2.77 19.13
CA ASN A 422 10.54 2.88 19.88
C ASN A 422 10.49 4.15 20.76
N SER A 423 10.23 4.04 22.08
CA SER A 423 9.93 2.89 22.91
C SER A 423 8.96 3.25 24.04
N VAL A 424 8.38 2.24 24.68
CA VAL A 424 7.56 2.38 25.89
C VAL A 424 8.36 1.93 27.09
N SER A 425 8.44 2.79 28.13
CA SER A 425 9.09 2.52 29.41
C SER A 425 8.08 2.62 30.58
N LEU A 426 8.53 2.33 31.80
CA LEU A 426 7.72 2.52 33.00
C LEU A 426 7.74 4.00 33.49
N GLU A 427 8.35 4.91 32.71
CA GLU A 427 8.21 6.34 32.95
C GLU A 427 6.76 6.76 32.84
N THR A 428 6.28 7.56 33.78
CA THR A 428 4.84 7.88 33.95
C THR A 428 4.20 8.33 32.63
N GLU A 429 4.84 9.22 31.88
CA GLU A 429 4.28 9.70 30.60
C GLU A 429 4.17 8.62 29.53
N LYS A 430 5.18 7.79 29.39
CA LYS A 430 5.19 6.69 28.43
C LYS A 430 4.20 5.60 28.82
N PHE A 431 4.17 5.24 30.09
CA PHE A 431 3.31 4.19 30.62
C PHE A 431 1.82 4.55 30.57
N GLU A 432 1.47 5.77 31.02
CA GLU A 432 0.06 6.16 31.14
C GLU A 432 -0.52 6.76 29.87
N LYS A 433 0.28 7.42 29.02
CA LYS A 433 -0.23 8.08 27.82
C LYS A 433 0.13 7.31 26.54
N LEU A 434 1.41 6.93 26.34
CA LEU A 434 1.84 6.33 25.09
C LEU A 434 1.33 4.89 24.92
N LEU A 435 1.38 4.06 25.96
CA LEU A 435 0.96 2.66 25.83
C LEU A 435 -0.51 2.50 25.41
N PRO A 436 -1.48 3.27 25.93
CA PRO A 436 -2.85 3.29 25.40
C PRO A 436 -2.93 3.74 23.93
N ILE A 437 -2.09 4.68 23.50
CA ILE A 437 -2.03 5.14 22.11
C ILE A 437 -1.52 4.00 21.21
N VAL A 438 -0.47 3.30 21.62
CA VAL A 438 0.06 2.12 20.91
C VAL A 438 -1.04 1.06 20.72
N ALA A 439 -1.78 0.76 21.79
CA ALA A 439 -2.91 -0.17 21.74
C ALA A 439 -4.05 0.35 20.84
N LYS A 440 -4.34 1.66 20.87
CA LYS A 440 -5.36 2.30 20.01
C LYS A 440 -5.08 2.07 18.53
N TYR A 441 -3.84 2.21 18.10
CA TYR A 441 -3.44 2.06 16.70
C TYR A 441 -2.98 0.64 16.33
N GLY A 442 -2.99 -0.30 17.28
CA GLY A 442 -2.65 -1.71 17.04
C GLY A 442 -1.17 -1.96 16.71
N ALA A 443 -0.28 -1.05 17.09
CA ALA A 443 1.14 -1.16 16.82
C ALA A 443 1.83 -2.17 17.76
N MET A 444 3.00 -2.66 17.36
CA MET A 444 3.96 -3.30 18.25
C MET A 444 4.81 -2.25 18.95
N PHE A 445 5.44 -2.60 20.08
CA PHE A 445 6.35 -1.68 20.74
C PHE A 445 7.57 -2.34 21.34
N ILE A 446 8.65 -1.57 21.43
CA ILE A 446 9.85 -1.89 22.19
C ILE A 446 9.58 -1.55 23.64
N LEU A 447 9.60 -2.57 24.49
CA LEU A 447 9.55 -2.41 25.94
C LEU A 447 10.96 -2.08 26.44
N LEU A 448 11.17 -0.84 26.84
CA LEU A 448 12.44 -0.39 27.42
C LEU A 448 12.34 -0.47 28.94
N PRO A 449 13.15 -1.34 29.62
CA PRO A 449 13.03 -1.57 31.06
C PRO A 449 13.67 -0.44 31.88
N LEU A 450 13.11 0.77 31.76
CA LEU A 450 13.42 1.98 32.52
C LEU A 450 12.20 2.44 33.30
N SER A 451 12.42 3.24 34.33
CA SER A 451 11.39 3.87 35.14
C SER A 451 11.74 5.33 35.43
N ASP A 452 10.85 6.07 36.11
CA ASP A 452 11.14 7.43 36.59
C ASP A 452 12.36 7.48 37.54
N ALA A 453 12.75 6.36 38.13
CA ALA A 453 13.98 6.25 38.95
C ALA A 453 15.26 6.08 38.08
N GLY A 454 15.12 5.98 36.77
CA GLY A 454 16.19 5.76 35.81
C GLY A 454 16.49 4.30 35.54
N LEU A 455 17.78 3.94 35.39
CA LEU A 455 18.23 2.59 35.07
C LEU A 455 17.95 1.61 36.24
N PRO A 456 17.48 0.38 35.96
CA PRO A 456 17.30 -0.66 36.96
C PRO A 456 18.64 -1.05 37.59
N LYS A 457 18.58 -1.33 38.91
CA LYS A 457 19.77 -1.69 39.71
C LYS A 457 20.36 -3.05 39.36
N ASP A 458 19.49 -3.97 39.03
CA ASP A 458 19.83 -5.37 38.76
C ASP A 458 18.81 -6.05 37.85
N ILE A 459 19.02 -7.34 37.58
CA ILE A 459 18.15 -8.13 36.70
C ILE A 459 16.75 -8.32 37.31
N GLU A 460 16.60 -8.35 38.61
CA GLU A 460 15.30 -8.56 39.27
C GLU A 460 14.43 -7.33 39.11
N GLU A 461 14.97 -6.11 39.27
CA GLU A 461 14.24 -4.88 39.01
C GLU A 461 13.86 -4.76 37.50
N LYS A 462 14.76 -5.20 36.57
CA LYS A 462 14.39 -5.29 35.14
C LYS A 462 13.18 -6.19 34.92
N LYS A 463 13.16 -7.38 35.54
CA LYS A 463 12.03 -8.31 35.42
C LYS A 463 10.75 -7.71 35.96
N GLU A 464 10.81 -7.02 37.09
CA GLU A 464 9.63 -6.33 37.67
C GLU A 464 9.06 -5.26 36.74
N ILE A 465 9.93 -4.44 36.11
CA ILE A 465 9.53 -3.42 35.15
C ILE A 465 8.90 -4.08 33.92
N ILE A 466 9.52 -5.12 33.36
CA ILE A 466 9.00 -5.86 32.21
C ILE A 466 7.60 -6.40 32.51
N HIS A 467 7.39 -7.03 33.66
CA HIS A 467 6.08 -7.57 34.03
C HIS A 467 5.02 -6.49 34.21
N LYS A 468 5.35 -5.37 34.85
CA LYS A 468 4.39 -4.27 35.03
C LYS A 468 3.89 -3.70 33.68
N ILE A 469 4.81 -3.48 32.73
CA ILE A 469 4.43 -2.97 31.40
C ILE A 469 3.66 -4.04 30.63
N TYR A 470 4.08 -5.31 30.72
CA TYR A 470 3.39 -6.44 30.09
C TYR A 470 1.95 -6.59 30.58
N ASP A 471 1.73 -6.61 31.92
CA ASP A 471 0.40 -6.75 32.52
C ASP A 471 -0.52 -5.58 32.10
N ARG A 472 0.01 -4.36 32.03
CA ARG A 472 -0.71 -3.20 31.55
C ARG A 472 -1.09 -3.34 30.08
N ALA A 473 -0.17 -3.79 29.22
CA ALA A 473 -0.43 -4.03 27.81
C ALA A 473 -1.53 -5.07 27.60
N LEU A 474 -1.50 -6.20 28.35
CA LEU A 474 -2.58 -7.19 28.34
C LEU A 474 -3.92 -6.60 28.74
N SER A 475 -3.95 -5.74 29.76
CA SER A 475 -5.18 -5.07 30.21
C SER A 475 -5.79 -4.13 29.15
N LEU A 476 -4.99 -3.68 28.20
CA LEU A 476 -5.40 -2.87 27.05
C LEU A 476 -5.78 -3.72 25.82
N GLY A 477 -5.80 -5.06 25.96
CA GLY A 477 -6.14 -5.99 24.89
C GLY A 477 -4.99 -6.32 23.93
N MET A 478 -3.77 -5.91 24.25
CA MET A 478 -2.58 -6.29 23.49
C MET A 478 -2.15 -7.73 23.82
N ARG A 479 -1.35 -8.32 22.96
CA ARG A 479 -0.82 -9.70 23.13
C ARG A 479 0.67 -9.65 23.45
N LYS A 480 1.21 -10.76 23.96
CA LYS A 480 2.64 -10.91 24.18
C LYS A 480 3.46 -10.71 22.89
N GLU A 481 2.92 -11.16 21.78
CA GLU A 481 3.52 -11.03 20.44
C GLU A 481 3.63 -9.58 19.97
N ASP A 482 2.93 -8.66 20.62
CA ASP A 482 3.00 -7.22 20.29
C ASP A 482 4.17 -6.52 20.98
N ILE A 483 4.93 -7.25 21.82
CA ILE A 483 5.99 -6.72 22.68
C ILE A 483 7.34 -7.26 22.27
N VAL A 484 8.33 -6.36 22.11
CA VAL A 484 9.73 -6.66 21.91
C VAL A 484 10.52 -6.03 23.05
N VAL A 485 11.23 -6.81 23.87
CA VAL A 485 11.93 -6.29 25.05
C VAL A 485 13.33 -5.83 24.69
N ASP A 486 13.68 -4.58 25.03
CA ASP A 486 15.07 -4.11 24.90
C ASP A 486 15.96 -4.73 25.98
N GLY A 487 17.06 -5.33 25.55
CA GLY A 487 18.07 -5.90 26.44
C GLY A 487 18.80 -4.90 27.34
N LEU A 488 18.62 -3.62 27.03
CA LEU A 488 19.23 -2.47 27.74
C LEU A 488 20.75 -2.54 27.74
N VAL A 489 21.37 -2.21 26.62
CA VAL A 489 22.82 -2.29 26.41
C VAL A 489 23.52 -1.05 26.97
N ALA A 490 24.33 -1.24 28.02
CA ALA A 490 25.29 -0.26 28.51
C ALA A 490 26.67 -0.46 27.86
N THR A 491 27.53 0.57 27.92
CA THR A 491 28.87 0.46 27.35
C THR A 491 29.81 -0.33 28.28
N VAL A 492 30.61 -1.23 27.72
CA VAL A 492 31.66 -1.97 28.47
C VAL A 492 32.74 -1.04 28.96
N GLY A 493 32.89 0.15 28.36
CA GLY A 493 33.84 1.18 28.85
C GLY A 493 33.48 1.73 30.23
N ALA A 494 32.20 1.80 30.57
CA ALA A 494 31.72 2.26 31.87
C ALA A 494 31.37 1.11 32.83
N ASN A 495 30.85 0.00 32.33
CA ASN A 495 30.49 -1.20 33.09
C ASN A 495 31.09 -2.44 32.44
N PRO A 496 32.17 -3.02 33.01
CA PRO A 496 32.79 -4.23 32.46
C PRO A 496 31.83 -5.44 32.36
N LYS A 497 30.74 -5.45 33.14
CA LYS A 497 29.73 -6.52 33.12
C LYS A 497 28.58 -6.26 32.16
N ALA A 498 28.50 -5.11 31.50
CA ALA A 498 27.40 -4.68 30.66
C ALA A 498 26.96 -5.76 29.65
N ALA A 499 27.92 -6.37 28.95
CA ALA A 499 27.62 -7.44 28.01
C ALA A 499 26.94 -8.64 28.68
N LEU A 500 27.46 -9.10 29.83
CA LEU A 500 26.90 -10.26 30.55
C LEU A 500 25.50 -9.99 31.07
N GLU A 501 25.27 -8.80 31.61
CA GLU A 501 23.95 -8.37 32.11
C GLU A 501 22.90 -8.29 30.98
N THR A 502 23.28 -7.78 29.81
CA THR A 502 22.41 -7.78 28.63
C THR A 502 22.12 -9.20 28.16
N LEU A 503 23.12 -10.06 28.06
CA LEU A 503 22.94 -11.45 27.66
C LEU A 503 22.04 -12.24 28.65
N GLU A 504 22.10 -11.94 29.92
CA GLU A 504 21.22 -12.53 30.94
C GLU A 504 19.77 -12.07 30.73
N THR A 505 19.56 -10.77 30.45
CA THR A 505 18.23 -10.22 30.12
C THR A 505 17.65 -10.90 28.87
N ILE A 506 18.44 -11.04 27.80
CA ILE A 506 18.02 -11.71 26.55
C ILE A 506 17.60 -13.16 26.81
N ARG A 507 18.42 -13.94 27.57
CA ARG A 507 18.07 -15.33 27.90
C ARG A 507 16.79 -15.43 28.72
N TYR A 508 16.63 -14.56 29.70
CA TYR A 508 15.40 -14.47 30.49
C TYR A 508 14.18 -14.19 29.59
N CYS A 509 14.25 -13.19 28.74
CA CYS A 509 13.16 -12.83 27.81
C CYS A 509 12.79 -13.99 26.90
N LYS A 510 13.79 -14.62 26.25
CA LYS A 510 13.56 -15.77 25.37
C LYS A 510 12.88 -16.91 26.11
N SER A 511 13.35 -17.26 27.31
CA SER A 511 12.78 -18.36 28.13
C SER A 511 11.35 -18.07 28.58
N ASN A 512 10.92 -16.79 28.59
CA ASN A 512 9.56 -16.34 28.90
C ASN A 512 8.71 -16.00 27.66
N GLY A 513 9.19 -16.32 26.46
CA GLY A 513 8.44 -16.14 25.21
C GLY A 513 8.39 -14.70 24.68
N PHE A 514 9.28 -13.82 25.13
CA PHE A 514 9.42 -12.45 24.61
C PHE A 514 10.47 -12.38 23.50
N ALA A 515 10.15 -11.69 22.41
CA ALA A 515 11.14 -11.25 21.45
C ALA A 515 12.04 -10.18 22.07
N THR A 516 13.27 -10.08 21.60
CA THR A 516 14.26 -9.14 22.15
C THR A 516 14.91 -8.29 21.06
N ILE A 517 15.21 -7.06 21.43
CA ILE A 517 15.97 -6.10 20.62
C ILE A 517 17.07 -5.48 21.46
N CYS A 518 18.08 -4.91 20.83
CA CYS A 518 19.05 -4.06 21.51
C CYS A 518 19.62 -3.00 20.56
N GLY A 519 19.94 -1.83 21.10
CA GLY A 519 20.77 -0.82 20.46
C GLY A 519 22.22 -1.27 20.46
N LEU A 520 22.62 -2.03 19.43
CA LEU A 520 23.90 -2.75 19.41
C LEU A 520 25.10 -1.85 19.59
N SER A 521 25.08 -0.66 18.97
CA SER A 521 26.21 0.28 18.98
C SER A 521 26.56 0.82 20.36
N ASN A 522 25.69 0.71 21.36
CA ASN A 522 25.93 1.20 22.72
C ASN A 522 27.02 0.41 23.44
N ILE A 523 27.15 -0.90 23.16
CA ILE A 523 28.13 -1.77 23.86
C ILE A 523 29.56 -1.26 23.76
N SER A 524 29.92 -0.68 22.61
CA SER A 524 31.27 -0.21 22.28
C SER A 524 31.45 1.31 22.36
N PHE A 525 30.51 2.02 22.99
CA PHE A 525 30.58 3.49 23.02
C PHE A 525 31.91 3.94 23.66
N ALA A 526 32.58 4.89 23.02
CA ALA A 526 33.90 5.41 23.35
C ALA A 526 35.10 4.41 23.28
N MET A 527 34.85 3.22 22.70
CA MET A 527 35.93 2.24 22.47
C MET A 527 36.60 2.45 21.11
N PRO A 528 37.89 2.12 20.95
CA PRO A 528 38.50 2.05 19.63
C PRO A 528 37.99 0.85 18.85
N GLU A 529 38.06 0.86 17.52
CA GLU A 529 37.69 -0.25 16.61
C GLU A 529 36.35 -0.91 16.97
N ARG A 530 35.33 -0.07 17.16
CA ARG A 530 33.97 -0.44 17.61
C ARG A 530 33.36 -1.62 16.86
N GLY A 531 33.67 -1.76 15.56
CA GLY A 531 33.16 -2.82 14.72
C GLY A 531 33.47 -4.23 15.26
N PHE A 532 34.66 -4.47 15.80
CA PHE A 532 35.03 -5.76 16.38
C PHE A 532 34.20 -6.09 17.62
N VAL A 533 34.08 -5.10 18.54
CA VAL A 533 33.30 -5.28 19.77
C VAL A 533 31.82 -5.50 19.46
N ASN A 534 31.24 -4.71 18.57
CA ASN A 534 29.84 -4.83 18.14
C ASN A 534 29.57 -6.21 17.53
N THR A 535 30.46 -6.67 16.64
CA THR A 535 30.25 -7.95 15.93
C THR A 535 30.40 -9.13 16.88
N ALA A 536 31.41 -9.12 17.79
CA ALA A 536 31.59 -10.15 18.78
C ALA A 536 30.40 -10.23 19.76
N PHE A 537 29.95 -9.05 20.24
CA PHE A 537 28.78 -8.99 21.13
C PHE A 537 27.50 -9.47 20.43
N LEU A 538 27.29 -9.10 19.16
CA LEU A 538 26.13 -9.56 18.38
C LEU A 538 26.09 -11.09 18.28
N THR A 539 27.21 -11.72 17.99
CA THR A 539 27.31 -13.21 17.94
C THR A 539 26.87 -13.85 19.26
N LEU A 540 27.36 -13.32 20.39
CA LEU A 540 26.97 -13.79 21.71
C LEU A 540 25.49 -13.53 22.02
N ALA A 541 24.96 -12.40 21.60
CA ALA A 541 23.57 -12.01 21.80
C ALA A 541 22.60 -12.89 20.97
N ILE A 542 22.91 -13.16 19.71
CA ILE A 542 22.12 -14.08 18.85
C ILE A 542 22.13 -15.48 19.49
N GLN A 543 23.27 -15.96 19.98
CA GLN A 543 23.36 -17.25 20.68
C GLN A 543 22.54 -17.25 21.99
N ALA A 544 22.45 -16.12 22.68
CA ALA A 544 21.61 -15.97 23.87
C ALA A 544 20.11 -15.91 23.57
N GLY A 545 19.73 -15.70 22.31
CA GLY A 545 18.33 -15.64 21.83
C GLY A 545 17.85 -14.26 21.37
N LEU A 546 18.75 -13.35 21.02
CA LEU A 546 18.40 -12.06 20.44
C LEU A 546 17.66 -12.25 19.14
N THR A 547 16.49 -11.60 19.00
CA THR A 547 15.63 -11.68 17.82
C THR A 547 16.07 -10.69 16.75
N MET A 548 16.33 -9.45 17.14
CA MET A 548 16.72 -8.35 16.25
C MET A 548 17.64 -7.35 16.93
N ALA A 549 18.30 -6.48 16.17
CA ALA A 549 19.08 -5.38 16.73
C ALA A 549 18.93 -4.11 15.91
N ILE A 550 18.88 -2.96 16.59
CA ILE A 550 19.05 -1.66 16.00
C ILE A 550 20.55 -1.49 15.70
N ALA A 551 20.89 -1.54 14.41
CA ALA A 551 22.27 -1.56 13.95
C ALA A 551 22.40 -1.00 12.52
N ASN A 552 23.64 -0.74 12.10
CA ASN A 552 23.92 -0.33 10.73
C ASN A 552 24.14 -1.54 9.81
N PRO A 553 23.20 -1.89 8.91
CA PRO A 553 23.34 -3.05 8.02
C PRO A 553 24.43 -2.89 6.96
N SER A 554 24.95 -1.66 6.74
CA SER A 554 26.05 -1.41 5.80
C SER A 554 27.41 -1.90 6.34
N GLN A 555 27.47 -2.36 7.59
CA GLN A 555 28.68 -2.97 8.18
C GLN A 555 28.77 -4.44 7.76
N GLU A 556 29.48 -4.69 6.66
CA GLU A 556 29.61 -6.04 6.05
C GLU A 556 30.06 -7.12 7.05
N MET A 557 31.04 -6.82 7.91
CA MET A 557 31.52 -7.77 8.92
C MET A 557 30.41 -8.14 9.92
N LEU A 558 29.61 -7.18 10.34
CA LEU A 558 28.50 -7.38 11.27
C LEU A 558 27.43 -8.29 10.64
N MET A 559 26.99 -7.98 9.42
CA MET A 559 25.98 -8.76 8.72
C MET A 559 26.47 -10.18 8.39
N SER A 560 27.71 -10.31 7.92
CA SER A 560 28.32 -11.60 7.63
C SER A 560 28.39 -12.49 8.86
N CYS A 561 28.80 -11.94 10.03
CA CYS A 561 28.87 -12.71 11.28
C CYS A 561 27.48 -13.05 11.83
N ALA A 562 26.49 -12.17 11.68
CA ALA A 562 25.11 -12.46 12.09
C ALA A 562 24.54 -13.66 11.34
N LEU A 563 24.64 -13.65 10.00
CA LEU A 563 24.17 -14.75 9.15
C LEU A 563 24.96 -16.05 9.36
N ALA A 564 26.28 -15.94 9.54
CA ALA A 564 27.10 -17.08 9.90
C ALA A 564 26.71 -17.66 11.26
N THR A 565 26.33 -16.82 12.22
CA THR A 565 25.87 -17.28 13.55
C THR A 565 24.54 -18.03 13.43
N ASP A 566 23.58 -17.51 12.64
CA ASP A 566 22.32 -18.20 12.35
C ASP A 566 22.55 -19.57 11.70
N LEU A 567 23.50 -19.63 10.74
CA LEU A 567 23.89 -20.89 10.08
C LEU A 567 24.45 -21.90 11.08
N LEU A 568 25.35 -21.46 11.97
CA LEU A 568 25.96 -22.32 13.01
C LEU A 568 24.94 -22.77 14.06
N LEU A 569 23.90 -22.00 14.30
CA LEU A 569 22.79 -22.34 15.18
C LEU A 569 21.72 -23.20 14.50
N ASN A 570 21.91 -23.53 13.24
CA ASN A 570 20.98 -24.32 12.41
C ASN A 570 19.55 -23.75 12.41
N LYS A 571 19.41 -22.42 12.31
CA LYS A 571 18.11 -21.78 12.20
C LYS A 571 17.48 -22.05 10.83
N GLU A 572 16.17 -21.89 10.73
CA GLU A 572 15.41 -22.14 9.49
C GLU A 572 15.96 -21.31 8.32
N GLU A 573 16.13 -21.95 7.15
CA GLU A 573 16.68 -21.37 5.92
C GLU A 573 18.04 -20.66 6.05
N ALA A 574 18.74 -20.78 7.17
CA ALA A 574 19.98 -20.04 7.42
C ALA A 574 21.07 -20.31 6.37
N ALA A 575 21.15 -21.53 5.83
CA ALA A 575 22.10 -21.85 4.79
C ALA A 575 21.82 -21.10 3.48
N LEU A 576 20.56 -21.02 3.06
CA LEU A 576 20.14 -20.27 1.86
C LEU A 576 20.41 -18.77 2.03
N ARG A 577 19.97 -18.18 3.15
CA ARG A 577 20.21 -16.77 3.47
C ARG A 577 21.69 -16.41 3.52
N TYR A 578 22.53 -17.29 4.06
CA TYR A 578 23.98 -17.08 4.11
C TYR A 578 24.61 -17.13 2.72
N ILE A 579 24.25 -18.13 1.90
CA ILE A 579 24.79 -18.29 0.54
C ILE A 579 24.38 -17.09 -0.33
N GLU A 580 23.12 -16.69 -0.29
CA GLU A 580 22.61 -15.54 -1.05
C GLU A 580 23.34 -14.25 -0.66
N TYR A 581 23.43 -13.96 0.63
CA TYR A 581 24.15 -12.80 1.12
C TYR A 581 25.64 -12.82 0.73
N ALA A 582 26.31 -13.95 0.90
CA ALA A 582 27.74 -14.10 0.58
C ALA A 582 28.00 -13.91 -0.92
N GLY A 583 27.08 -14.39 -1.79
CA GLY A 583 27.10 -14.14 -3.23
C GLY A 583 27.04 -12.65 -3.53
N GLY A 584 26.05 -11.94 -3.00
CA GLY A 584 25.91 -10.51 -3.17
C GLY A 584 27.06 -9.66 -2.59
N VAL A 585 27.71 -10.11 -1.51
CA VAL A 585 28.92 -9.48 -1.00
C VAL A 585 30.06 -9.59 -2.00
N LYS A 586 30.23 -10.76 -2.60
CA LYS A 586 31.26 -10.99 -3.61
C LYS A 586 31.07 -10.08 -4.82
N GLU A 587 29.84 -10.00 -5.34
CA GLU A 587 29.49 -9.14 -6.48
C GLU A 587 29.80 -7.66 -6.18
N ARG A 588 29.35 -7.16 -5.02
CA ARG A 588 29.63 -5.77 -4.61
C ARG A 588 31.12 -5.46 -4.44
N ARG A 589 31.92 -6.45 -4.01
CA ARG A 589 33.38 -6.27 -3.94
C ARG A 589 34.02 -6.20 -5.31
N GLU A 590 33.59 -7.08 -6.23
CA GLU A 590 34.06 -7.10 -7.61
C GLU A 590 33.69 -5.80 -8.35
N GLU A 591 32.48 -5.28 -8.14
CA GLU A 591 32.05 -3.98 -8.67
C GLU A 591 32.89 -2.81 -8.14
N LYS A 592 33.14 -2.77 -6.82
CA LYS A 592 33.97 -1.72 -6.20
C LYS A 592 35.41 -1.78 -6.69
N GLU A 593 35.97 -2.95 -6.84
CA GLU A 593 37.33 -3.14 -7.39
C GLU A 593 37.39 -2.70 -8.85
N ALA A 594 36.36 -3.02 -9.65
CA ALA A 594 36.25 -2.56 -11.03
C ALA A 594 36.10 -1.03 -11.12
N GLU A 595 35.30 -0.42 -10.26
CA GLU A 595 35.12 1.03 -10.17
C GLU A 595 36.42 1.73 -9.75
N LEU A 596 37.09 1.21 -8.73
CA LEU A 596 38.37 1.76 -8.28
C LEU A 596 39.44 1.66 -9.38
N SER A 597 39.47 0.53 -10.09
CA SER A 597 40.38 0.33 -11.22
C SER A 597 40.10 1.34 -12.36
N ARG A 598 38.82 1.61 -12.67
CA ARG A 598 38.42 2.63 -13.65
C ARG A 598 38.84 4.04 -13.19
N LYS A 599 38.63 4.39 -11.91
CA LYS A 599 39.03 5.68 -11.35
C LYS A 599 40.55 5.85 -11.37
N LEU A 600 41.33 4.81 -11.07
CA LEU A 600 42.79 4.83 -11.15
C LEU A 600 43.26 5.00 -12.59
N ALA A 601 42.65 4.28 -13.55
CA ALA A 601 43.00 4.44 -14.97
C ALA A 601 42.68 5.84 -15.51
N LEU A 602 41.59 6.48 -15.04
CA LEU A 602 41.26 7.87 -15.37
C LEU A 602 42.27 8.88 -14.77
N LEU A 603 42.70 8.65 -13.54
CA LEU A 603 43.72 9.48 -12.88
C LEU A 603 45.10 9.35 -13.56
N GLU A 604 45.47 8.14 -13.99
CA GLU A 604 46.68 7.90 -14.76
C GLU A 604 46.63 8.57 -16.14
N GLN A 605 45.48 8.60 -16.81
CA GLN A 605 45.26 9.32 -18.06
C GLN A 605 45.34 10.85 -17.90
N GLN A 606 44.94 11.38 -16.74
CA GLN A 606 45.05 12.80 -16.43
C GLN A 606 46.45 13.21 -15.99
N GLY A 607 47.27 12.29 -15.46
CA GLY A 607 48.66 12.49 -15.04
C GLY A 607 49.69 12.49 -16.18
N THR A 608 49.33 12.03 -17.37
CA THR A 608 50.27 11.94 -18.54
C THR A 608 49.98 13.00 -19.59
N LYS A 609 50.11 14.28 -19.24
CA LYS A 609 50.36 15.33 -20.23
C LYS A 609 51.78 15.83 -20.13
N ALA A 610 52.76 15.04 -20.58
CA ALA A 610 54.08 15.52 -20.99
C ALA A 610 54.70 14.55 -21.99
N ALA A 611 54.66 15.00 -23.26
CA ALA A 611 55.48 14.71 -24.44
C ALA A 611 55.58 13.29 -25.06
N PRO A 612 55.65 13.25 -26.39
CA PRO A 612 55.41 12.05 -27.20
C PRO A 612 56.72 11.39 -27.66
N THR A 613 56.74 10.09 -27.77
CA THR A 613 57.48 9.38 -28.82
C THR A 613 57.11 7.87 -28.86
N GLY A 614 56.77 7.40 -30.05
CA GLY A 614 57.27 6.13 -30.62
C GLY A 614 56.43 4.86 -30.35
N ASN A 615 55.62 4.46 -31.34
CA ASN A 615 55.29 3.15 -31.86
C ASN A 615 55.59 1.87 -31.03
N THR A 616 54.61 1.08 -30.80
CA THR A 616 54.49 -0.26 -31.43
C THR A 616 53.10 -0.91 -31.12
N GLU A 617 52.52 -1.49 -32.18
CA GLU A 617 51.33 -2.30 -32.20
C GLU A 617 51.51 -3.59 -31.39
N VAL A 618 50.50 -4.02 -30.64
CA VAL A 618 50.07 -5.45 -30.61
C VAL A 618 48.56 -5.51 -30.34
N SER A 619 47.92 -6.04 -31.34
CA SER A 619 46.54 -6.48 -31.44
C SER A 619 46.26 -7.64 -30.49
N SER A 620 45.11 -7.58 -29.79
CA SER A 620 44.24 -8.77 -29.64
C SER A 620 42.84 -8.34 -29.25
N ALA A 621 41.96 -8.51 -30.21
CA ALA A 621 40.53 -8.30 -30.09
C ALA A 621 39.89 -9.40 -29.25
N VAL A 622 39.08 -9.00 -28.26
CA VAL A 622 37.96 -9.80 -27.77
C VAL A 622 36.73 -8.93 -27.90
N THR A 623 35.88 -9.32 -28.83
CA THR A 623 34.59 -8.71 -29.13
C THR A 623 33.59 -9.05 -28.06
N ALA A 624 33.12 -8.02 -27.34
CA ALA A 624 31.86 -8.05 -26.61
C ALA A 624 30.76 -7.39 -27.46
N PRO A 625 29.49 -7.75 -27.32
CA PRO A 625 28.42 -7.26 -28.20
C PRO A 625 28.17 -5.77 -27.96
N LYS A 626 28.12 -5.00 -29.02
CA LYS A 626 27.63 -3.62 -29.06
C LYS A 626 26.11 -3.64 -29.00
N ASP A 627 25.56 -2.81 -28.12
CA ASP A 627 24.52 -1.82 -28.36
C ASP A 627 23.80 -1.49 -27.05
N THR A 628 24.47 -0.65 -26.25
CA THR A 628 23.79 0.26 -25.31
C THR A 628 24.56 1.55 -25.32
N PRO A 629 23.95 2.74 -25.51
CA PRO A 629 24.64 4.02 -25.41
C PRO A 629 25.23 4.14 -24.01
N GLN A 630 26.52 4.38 -23.90
CA GLN A 630 27.16 4.66 -22.61
C GLN A 630 26.70 6.04 -22.15
N ILE A 631 25.80 6.05 -21.18
CA ILE A 631 25.38 7.27 -20.47
C ILE A 631 26.48 7.69 -19.49
N ASN A 632 26.69 9.00 -19.39
CA ASN A 632 27.69 9.56 -18.49
C ASN A 632 27.16 9.67 -17.04
N GLU A 633 28.03 10.07 -16.08
CA GLU A 633 27.67 10.14 -14.66
C GLU A 633 26.49 11.06 -14.37
N MET A 634 26.36 12.18 -15.09
CA MET A 634 25.25 13.14 -14.91
C MET A 634 23.95 12.59 -15.48
N GLN A 635 24.01 11.93 -16.62
CA GLN A 635 22.88 11.25 -17.23
C GLN A 635 22.39 10.07 -16.36
N GLU A 636 23.29 9.32 -15.72
CA GLU A 636 22.92 8.26 -14.78
C GLU A 636 22.28 8.81 -13.50
N LYS A 637 22.75 9.97 -12.99
CA LYS A 637 22.06 10.65 -11.88
C LYS A 637 20.65 11.07 -12.24
N LEU A 638 20.46 11.61 -13.43
CA LEU A 638 19.15 12.04 -13.92
C LEU A 638 18.20 10.84 -14.11
N LYS A 639 18.69 9.76 -14.72
CA LYS A 639 17.96 8.51 -14.88
C LYS A 639 17.54 7.95 -13.52
N THR A 640 18.48 7.90 -12.58
CA THR A 640 18.23 7.43 -11.22
C THR A 640 17.19 8.29 -10.52
N ALA A 641 17.19 9.61 -10.71
CA ALA A 641 16.18 10.51 -10.14
C ALA A 641 14.78 10.22 -10.65
N VAL A 642 14.62 9.84 -11.92
CA VAL A 642 13.32 9.38 -12.46
C VAL A 642 12.94 8.04 -11.86
N LEU A 643 13.81 7.04 -11.89
CA LEU A 643 13.52 5.71 -11.35
C LEU A 643 13.09 5.77 -9.89
N LYS A 644 13.69 6.64 -9.11
CA LYS A 644 13.40 6.82 -7.68
C LYS A 644 12.27 7.80 -7.37
N GLY A 645 11.65 8.39 -8.38
CA GLY A 645 10.58 9.37 -8.17
C GLY A 645 11.01 10.62 -7.40
N ASN A 646 12.27 11.07 -7.56
CA ASN A 646 12.83 12.23 -6.85
C ASN A 646 12.26 13.55 -7.39
N ARG A 647 11.04 13.90 -7.01
CA ARG A 647 10.29 15.09 -7.45
C ARG A 647 10.99 16.41 -7.15
N ASN A 648 11.66 16.48 -6.01
CA ASN A 648 12.25 17.72 -5.48
C ASN A 648 13.68 17.93 -6.00
N GLY A 649 14.46 16.87 -6.13
CA GLY A 649 15.87 16.95 -6.56
C GLY A 649 16.04 16.98 -8.07
N ILE A 650 15.09 16.43 -8.83
CA ILE A 650 15.25 16.24 -10.29
C ILE A 650 15.42 17.56 -11.05
N VAL A 651 14.72 18.63 -10.66
CA VAL A 651 14.83 19.96 -11.27
C VAL A 651 16.27 20.48 -11.19
N LYS A 652 16.90 20.32 -10.02
CA LYS A 652 18.30 20.71 -9.81
C LYS A 652 19.23 19.85 -10.66
N ILE A 653 19.04 18.53 -10.68
CA ILE A 653 19.86 17.59 -11.46
C ILE A 653 19.73 17.90 -12.97
N THR A 654 18.52 18.21 -13.43
CA THR A 654 18.27 18.60 -14.83
C THR A 654 19.02 19.90 -15.19
N ASN A 655 18.98 20.91 -14.32
CA ASN A 655 19.71 22.15 -14.54
C ASN A 655 21.24 21.92 -14.51
N GLU A 656 21.76 21.13 -13.58
CA GLU A 656 23.19 20.75 -13.54
C GLU A 656 23.62 20.02 -14.81
N ALA A 657 22.76 19.13 -15.35
CA ALA A 657 23.01 18.45 -16.62
C ALA A 657 23.10 19.44 -17.79
N LEU A 658 22.18 20.40 -17.85
CA LEU A 658 22.20 21.46 -18.86
C LEU A 658 23.43 22.37 -18.74
N GLU A 659 23.82 22.74 -17.52
CA GLU A 659 25.03 23.55 -17.23
C GLU A 659 26.31 22.78 -17.60
N SER A 660 26.32 21.47 -17.51
CA SER A 660 27.45 20.63 -17.95
C SER A 660 27.57 20.49 -19.46
N GLY A 661 26.62 21.05 -20.25
CA GLY A 661 26.64 21.10 -21.69
C GLY A 661 25.82 19.98 -22.37
N GLU A 662 25.02 19.25 -21.61
CA GLU A 662 24.08 18.26 -22.16
C GLU A 662 22.98 18.96 -22.95
N LYS A 663 22.55 18.33 -24.08
CA LYS A 663 21.50 18.89 -24.89
C LYS A 663 20.12 18.44 -24.41
N PRO A 664 19.13 19.35 -24.34
CA PRO A 664 17.77 19.03 -23.88
C PRO A 664 17.15 17.82 -24.61
N VAL A 665 17.32 17.72 -25.93
CA VAL A 665 16.81 16.61 -26.75
C VAL A 665 17.51 15.28 -26.42
N GLU A 666 18.81 15.30 -26.14
CA GLU A 666 19.58 14.12 -25.75
C GLU A 666 19.19 13.64 -24.36
N LEU A 667 19.01 14.55 -23.38
CA LEU A 667 18.51 14.22 -22.03
C LEU A 667 17.12 13.62 -22.08
N LEU A 668 16.23 14.17 -22.90
CA LEU A 668 14.89 13.63 -23.06
C LEU A 668 14.89 12.21 -23.64
N ASN A 669 15.53 12.03 -24.82
CA ASN A 669 15.44 10.79 -25.59
C ASN A 669 16.34 9.66 -25.08
N GLN A 670 17.51 9.97 -24.53
CA GLN A 670 18.50 8.96 -24.14
C GLN A 670 18.48 8.68 -22.63
N VAL A 671 17.88 9.55 -21.81
CA VAL A 671 17.89 9.42 -20.35
C VAL A 671 16.47 9.31 -19.79
N LEU A 672 15.62 10.34 -19.98
CA LEU A 672 14.33 10.43 -19.33
C LEU A 672 13.33 9.40 -19.89
N LEU A 673 13.21 9.28 -21.21
CA LEU A 673 12.30 8.31 -21.83
C LEU A 673 12.70 6.85 -21.54
N PRO A 674 13.98 6.44 -21.63
CA PRO A 674 14.37 5.11 -21.21
C PRO A 674 14.14 4.84 -19.72
N ALA A 675 14.30 5.85 -18.86
CA ALA A 675 14.07 5.70 -17.43
C ALA A 675 12.60 5.44 -17.11
N ILE A 676 11.68 6.20 -17.70
CA ILE A 676 10.24 5.99 -17.42
C ILE A 676 9.71 4.70 -18.05
N ASN A 677 10.25 4.26 -19.17
CA ASN A 677 9.94 2.95 -19.74
C ASN A 677 10.35 1.81 -18.79
N LEU A 678 11.54 1.93 -18.17
CA LEU A 678 12.00 0.96 -17.18
C LEU A 678 11.12 0.97 -15.91
N VAL A 679 10.60 2.13 -15.51
CA VAL A 679 9.60 2.22 -14.42
C VAL A 679 8.33 1.45 -14.78
N GLY A 680 7.86 1.56 -16.03
CA GLY A 680 6.73 0.77 -16.53
C GLY A 680 7.02 -0.73 -16.50
N GLU A 681 8.21 -1.16 -16.93
CA GLU A 681 8.62 -2.56 -16.84
C GLU A 681 8.68 -3.07 -15.39
N TYR A 682 9.14 -2.26 -14.45
CA TYR A 682 9.16 -2.61 -13.03
C TYR A 682 7.74 -2.69 -12.44
N PHE A 683 6.81 -1.87 -12.91
CA PHE A 683 5.41 -1.96 -12.56
C PHE A 683 4.79 -3.25 -13.10
N ASP A 684 4.98 -3.58 -14.37
CA ASP A 684 4.51 -4.82 -15.00
C ASP A 684 5.06 -6.10 -14.33
N GLN A 685 6.27 -6.00 -13.75
CA GLN A 685 6.91 -7.10 -13.01
C GLN A 685 6.51 -7.16 -11.54
N GLY A 686 5.62 -6.30 -11.07
CA GLY A 686 5.23 -6.20 -9.66
C GLY A 686 6.35 -5.74 -8.71
N LYS A 687 7.42 -5.14 -9.25
CA LYS A 687 8.50 -4.54 -8.46
C LYS A 687 8.17 -3.14 -7.98
N TYR A 688 7.47 -2.38 -8.82
CA TYR A 688 6.92 -1.07 -8.50
C TYR A 688 5.41 -1.15 -8.44
N PHE A 689 4.83 -0.31 -7.57
CA PHE A 689 3.39 -0.19 -7.41
C PHE A 689 2.95 1.22 -7.79
N LEU A 690 1.64 1.45 -7.83
CA LEU A 690 1.08 2.72 -8.27
C LEU A 690 1.73 3.97 -7.63
N PRO A 691 2.05 4.01 -6.33
CA PRO A 691 2.72 5.16 -5.74
C PRO A 691 4.10 5.45 -6.32
N GLN A 692 4.92 4.41 -6.56
CA GLN A 692 6.25 4.58 -7.17
C GLN A 692 6.14 5.03 -8.62
N LEU A 693 5.19 4.46 -9.38
CA LEU A 693 4.92 4.84 -10.75
C LEU A 693 4.52 6.32 -10.85
N ILE A 694 3.61 6.78 -10.00
CA ILE A 694 3.18 8.19 -9.92
C ILE A 694 4.36 9.10 -9.54
N ALA A 695 5.15 8.72 -8.53
CA ALA A 695 6.30 9.50 -8.10
C ALA A 695 7.34 9.67 -9.22
N SER A 696 7.63 8.60 -9.96
CA SER A 696 8.55 8.63 -11.10
C SER A 696 8.02 9.47 -12.26
N ALA A 697 6.72 9.37 -12.55
CA ALA A 697 6.07 10.17 -13.59
C ALA A 697 6.04 11.66 -13.24
N GLU A 698 5.80 12.02 -11.98
CA GLU A 698 5.88 13.42 -11.53
C GLU A 698 7.33 13.95 -11.54
N ALA A 699 8.30 13.15 -11.13
CA ALA A 699 9.71 13.51 -11.25
C ALA A 699 10.08 13.81 -12.70
N MET A 700 9.70 12.94 -13.62
CA MET A 700 9.91 13.16 -15.04
C MET A 700 9.22 14.43 -15.55
N LYS A 701 7.96 14.66 -15.14
CA LYS A 701 7.22 15.89 -15.48
C LYS A 701 7.98 17.13 -15.07
N ASN A 702 8.47 17.19 -13.82
CA ASN A 702 9.24 18.32 -13.30
C ASN A 702 10.54 18.55 -14.11
N SER A 703 11.20 17.49 -14.56
CA SER A 703 12.36 17.58 -15.44
C SER A 703 11.99 18.13 -16.83
N ILE A 704 10.88 17.66 -17.42
CA ILE A 704 10.38 18.13 -18.71
C ILE A 704 10.01 19.60 -18.66
N GLU A 705 9.38 20.09 -17.60
CA GLU A 705 9.04 21.51 -17.42
C GLU A 705 10.29 22.42 -17.48
N VAL A 706 11.45 21.91 -17.06
CA VAL A 706 12.73 22.63 -17.21
C VAL A 706 13.24 22.58 -18.65
N LEU A 707 13.07 21.45 -19.35
CA LEU A 707 13.57 21.24 -20.71
C LEU A 707 12.67 21.87 -21.77
N GLU A 708 11.37 21.94 -21.57
CA GLU A 708 10.37 22.37 -22.54
C GLU A 708 10.65 23.74 -23.19
N PRO A 709 10.99 24.82 -22.43
CA PRO A 709 11.34 26.11 -23.03
C PRO A 709 12.57 26.05 -23.94
N LEU A 710 13.48 25.10 -23.67
CA LEU A 710 14.72 24.94 -24.41
C LEU A 710 14.54 24.05 -25.66
N LEU A 711 13.56 23.16 -25.63
CA LEU A 711 13.16 22.31 -26.76
C LEU A 711 12.42 23.11 -27.82
N GLN A 712 11.60 24.10 -27.41
CA GLN A 712 10.87 25.00 -28.34
C GLN A 712 11.76 25.96 -29.10
N THR A 713 12.99 26.19 -28.65
CA THR A 713 13.97 27.09 -29.34
C THR A 713 14.85 26.39 -30.38
N GLY A 714 14.80 25.05 -30.44
CA GLY A 714 15.52 24.21 -31.37
C GLY A 714 14.64 23.64 -32.48
N ASN A 715 14.46 24.38 -33.54
CA ASN A 715 13.79 24.05 -34.78
C ASN A 715 13.69 22.55 -35.12
N SER A 716 12.49 22.01 -35.10
CA SER A 716 12.02 21.02 -36.09
C SER A 716 10.50 21.02 -36.05
N GLY A 717 9.88 21.36 -37.17
CA GLY A 717 8.44 21.43 -37.36
C GLY A 717 7.81 20.03 -37.51
N GLU A 718 7.98 19.17 -36.53
CA GLU A 718 7.14 18.02 -36.34
C GLU A 718 6.10 18.41 -35.27
N GLU A 719 4.87 18.57 -35.73
CA GLU A 719 3.71 18.76 -34.85
C GLU A 719 3.61 17.53 -33.94
N MET A 720 3.59 17.75 -32.61
CA MET A 720 3.38 16.64 -31.66
C MET A 720 1.97 16.07 -31.85
N PRO A 721 1.81 14.74 -31.94
CA PRO A 721 0.50 14.13 -32.12
C PRO A 721 -0.45 14.51 -30.99
N VAL A 722 -1.65 14.93 -31.36
CA VAL A 722 -2.67 15.39 -30.39
C VAL A 722 -3.51 14.21 -29.90
N VAL A 723 -3.60 14.05 -28.59
CA VAL A 723 -4.45 13.05 -27.94
C VAL A 723 -5.50 13.76 -27.09
N VAL A 724 -6.76 13.52 -27.38
CA VAL A 724 -7.87 13.89 -26.47
C VAL A 724 -8.17 12.71 -25.57
N ILE A 725 -8.05 12.90 -24.26
CA ILE A 725 -8.30 11.85 -23.28
C ILE A 725 -9.41 12.23 -22.32
N ALA A 726 -10.28 11.27 -22.01
CA ALA A 726 -11.40 11.48 -21.11
C ALA A 726 -11.79 10.18 -20.37
N THR A 727 -12.28 10.31 -19.15
CA THR A 727 -13.15 9.30 -18.55
C THR A 727 -14.56 9.55 -19.03
N VAL A 728 -15.20 8.50 -19.53
CA VAL A 728 -16.51 8.61 -20.20
C VAL A 728 -17.63 9.06 -19.27
N GLU A 729 -18.72 9.58 -19.85
CA GLU A 729 -19.89 10.07 -19.13
C GLU A 729 -20.46 9.01 -18.17
N GLY A 730 -20.76 9.42 -16.93
CA GLY A 730 -21.22 8.56 -15.85
C GLY A 730 -20.11 7.85 -15.09
N ASP A 731 -18.84 7.99 -15.50
CA ASP A 731 -17.69 7.42 -14.79
C ASP A 731 -16.82 8.52 -14.17
N ILE A 732 -16.64 8.40 -12.85
CA ILE A 732 -15.89 9.37 -12.06
C ILE A 732 -14.48 8.90 -11.70
N HIS A 733 -14.13 7.68 -12.08
CA HIS A 733 -12.84 7.06 -11.76
C HIS A 733 -11.79 7.49 -12.79
N ASP A 734 -10.98 8.47 -12.47
CA ASP A 734 -10.03 9.08 -13.39
C ASP A 734 -8.56 8.79 -13.10
N ILE A 735 -8.25 7.99 -12.08
CA ILE A 735 -6.87 7.67 -11.67
C ILE A 735 -6.08 7.03 -12.82
N GLY A 736 -6.62 5.96 -13.40
CA GLY A 736 -6.00 5.27 -14.53
C GLY A 736 -5.84 6.19 -15.74
N LYS A 737 -6.88 6.96 -16.05
CA LYS A 737 -6.88 7.94 -17.13
C LYS A 737 -5.81 9.02 -16.91
N ASN A 738 -5.68 9.56 -15.69
CA ASN A 738 -4.68 10.58 -15.36
C ASN A 738 -3.26 10.05 -15.54
N LEU A 739 -3.04 8.78 -15.21
CA LEU A 739 -1.76 8.11 -15.41
C LEU A 739 -1.44 7.94 -16.90
N VAL A 740 -2.41 7.49 -17.70
CA VAL A 740 -2.27 7.38 -19.15
C VAL A 740 -1.97 8.75 -19.76
N ALA A 741 -2.71 9.80 -19.37
CA ALA A 741 -2.48 11.16 -19.82
C ALA A 741 -1.06 11.65 -19.52
N LEU A 742 -0.58 11.37 -18.31
CA LEU A 742 0.77 11.74 -17.88
C LEU A 742 1.84 10.98 -18.67
N MET A 743 1.67 9.68 -18.87
CA MET A 743 2.58 8.84 -19.63
C MET A 743 2.64 9.27 -21.10
N LEU A 744 1.51 9.55 -21.73
CA LEU A 744 1.46 10.04 -23.12
C LEU A 744 2.17 11.40 -23.25
N LYS A 745 1.90 12.36 -22.33
CA LYS A 745 2.63 13.65 -22.29
C LYS A 745 4.13 13.45 -22.23
N ASN A 746 4.58 12.54 -21.34
CA ASN A 746 6.00 12.25 -21.15
C ASN A 746 6.66 11.57 -22.35
N HIS A 747 5.87 10.98 -23.25
CA HIS A 747 6.37 10.31 -24.46
C HIS A 747 6.19 11.11 -25.74
N GLY A 748 5.96 12.42 -25.64
CA GLY A 748 5.96 13.35 -26.77
C GLY A 748 4.60 13.54 -27.45
N PHE A 749 3.49 13.26 -26.76
CA PHE A 749 2.15 13.55 -27.22
C PHE A 749 1.62 14.86 -26.61
N HIS A 750 0.91 15.64 -27.40
CA HIS A 750 0.15 16.78 -26.90
C HIS A 750 -1.20 16.29 -26.37
N VAL A 751 -1.34 16.15 -25.06
CA VAL A 751 -2.53 15.57 -24.43
C VAL A 751 -3.48 16.64 -23.93
N ILE A 752 -4.70 16.62 -24.43
CA ILE A 752 -5.84 17.44 -23.99
C ILE A 752 -6.68 16.56 -23.08
N ASP A 753 -6.55 16.76 -21.79
CA ASP A 753 -7.28 16.01 -20.76
C ASP A 753 -8.59 16.72 -20.43
N LEU A 754 -9.71 16.07 -20.74
CA LEU A 754 -11.05 16.60 -20.50
C LEU A 754 -11.59 16.31 -19.09
N GLY A 755 -10.87 15.50 -18.32
CA GLY A 755 -11.28 15.11 -16.98
C GLY A 755 -12.17 13.86 -16.95
N LYS A 756 -13.03 13.80 -15.94
CA LYS A 756 -13.95 12.68 -15.65
C LYS A 756 -15.39 13.09 -16.00
N ASP A 757 -16.26 12.08 -16.16
CA ASP A 757 -17.69 12.27 -16.46
C ASP A 757 -17.91 13.18 -17.67
N VAL A 758 -17.24 12.87 -18.78
CA VAL A 758 -17.21 13.74 -19.95
C VAL A 758 -18.25 13.32 -20.97
N PRO A 759 -19.24 14.19 -21.30
CA PRO A 759 -20.24 13.88 -22.31
C PRO A 759 -19.61 13.59 -23.68
N GLN A 760 -20.17 12.64 -24.42
CA GLN A 760 -19.76 12.24 -25.77
C GLN A 760 -19.56 13.43 -26.70
N ALA A 761 -20.51 14.37 -26.72
CA ALA A 761 -20.48 15.53 -27.62
C ALA A 761 -19.21 16.36 -27.39
N LYS A 762 -18.81 16.57 -26.13
CA LYS A 762 -17.62 17.34 -25.76
C LYS A 762 -16.34 16.65 -26.22
N ILE A 763 -16.27 15.32 -26.09
CA ILE A 763 -15.08 14.52 -26.51
C ILE A 763 -14.90 14.66 -28.03
N LEU A 764 -15.97 14.45 -28.80
CA LEU A 764 -15.94 14.49 -30.26
C LEU A 764 -15.69 15.90 -30.81
N GLU A 765 -16.31 16.93 -30.22
CA GLU A 765 -16.10 18.35 -30.57
C GLU A 765 -14.63 18.73 -30.32
N THR A 766 -14.08 18.44 -29.13
CA THR A 766 -12.69 18.77 -28.81
C THR A 766 -11.73 18.03 -29.75
N ALA A 767 -11.99 16.77 -30.07
CA ALA A 767 -11.17 16.01 -31.00
C ALA A 767 -11.15 16.63 -32.41
N LYS A 768 -12.29 17.13 -32.89
CA LYS A 768 -12.38 17.82 -34.20
C LYS A 768 -11.67 19.18 -34.20
N GLU A 769 -11.94 20.00 -33.17
CA GLU A 769 -11.38 21.35 -33.06
C GLU A 769 -9.85 21.33 -33.01
N ASN A 770 -9.26 20.31 -32.38
CA ASN A 770 -7.82 20.20 -32.20
C ASN A 770 -7.15 19.24 -33.19
N HIS A 771 -7.89 18.74 -34.20
CA HIS A 771 -7.40 17.78 -35.19
C HIS A 771 -6.68 16.59 -34.55
N ALA A 772 -7.30 16.03 -33.51
CA ALA A 772 -6.67 14.96 -32.70
C ALA A 772 -6.38 13.72 -33.55
N GLU A 773 -5.17 13.19 -33.42
CA GLU A 773 -4.79 11.90 -33.99
C GLU A 773 -5.35 10.73 -33.17
N PHE A 774 -5.55 10.95 -31.86
CA PHE A 774 -6.08 9.94 -30.94
C PHE A 774 -7.19 10.48 -30.07
N ILE A 775 -8.17 9.61 -29.80
CA ILE A 775 -9.14 9.74 -28.72
C ILE A 775 -8.89 8.58 -27.75
N ALA A 776 -8.48 8.87 -26.54
CA ALA A 776 -8.25 7.88 -25.50
C ALA A 776 -9.40 7.91 -24.48
N LEU A 777 -10.09 6.79 -24.32
CA LEU A 777 -11.26 6.67 -23.44
C LEU A 777 -10.97 5.74 -22.28
N SER A 778 -11.37 6.14 -21.07
CA SER A 778 -11.24 5.32 -19.85
C SER A 778 -12.60 5.07 -19.22
N ALA A 779 -12.82 3.83 -18.77
CA ALA A 779 -13.96 3.45 -17.92
C ALA A 779 -13.54 2.41 -16.90
N LEU A 780 -13.93 2.59 -15.65
CA LEU A 780 -13.63 1.65 -14.57
C LEU A 780 -14.85 0.80 -14.20
N MET A 781 -16.05 1.28 -14.53
CA MET A 781 -17.29 0.56 -14.22
C MET A 781 -17.86 -0.11 -15.47
N THR A 782 -18.37 -1.31 -15.29
CA THR A 782 -19.04 -2.05 -16.36
C THR A 782 -20.27 -1.31 -16.90
N THR A 783 -20.95 -0.53 -16.06
CA THR A 783 -22.11 0.30 -16.45
C THR A 783 -21.75 1.47 -17.38
N THR A 784 -20.51 1.91 -17.36
CA THR A 784 -20.03 3.05 -18.16
C THR A 784 -19.30 2.65 -19.46
N MET A 785 -18.89 1.36 -19.58
CA MET A 785 -18.30 0.84 -20.83
C MET A 785 -19.15 1.11 -22.09
N GLN A 786 -20.47 1.08 -21.96
CA GLN A 786 -21.38 1.36 -23.06
C GLN A 786 -21.13 2.72 -23.71
N ARG A 787 -20.76 3.72 -22.93
CA ARG A 787 -20.44 5.06 -23.44
C ARG A 787 -19.29 5.05 -24.44
N MET A 788 -18.32 4.15 -24.26
CA MET A 788 -17.24 3.99 -25.23
C MET A 788 -17.75 3.52 -26.59
N ARG A 789 -18.68 2.56 -26.61
CA ARG A 789 -19.34 2.08 -27.85
C ARG A 789 -20.08 3.22 -28.55
N GLU A 790 -20.84 4.01 -27.79
CA GLU A 790 -21.58 5.15 -28.33
C GLU A 790 -20.62 6.18 -28.95
N ILE A 791 -19.52 6.50 -28.28
CA ILE A 791 -18.49 7.42 -28.75
C ILE A 791 -17.82 6.90 -30.03
N VAL A 792 -17.42 5.61 -30.07
CA VAL A 792 -16.81 4.97 -31.24
C VAL A 792 -17.78 5.00 -32.44
N ALA A 793 -19.06 4.66 -32.21
CA ALA A 793 -20.07 4.68 -33.27
C ALA A 793 -20.32 6.10 -33.79
N ALA A 794 -20.44 7.08 -32.90
CA ALA A 794 -20.65 8.48 -33.24
C ALA A 794 -19.42 9.07 -33.98
N ALA A 795 -18.22 8.79 -33.55
CA ALA A 795 -17.00 9.21 -34.22
C ALA A 795 -16.95 8.71 -35.66
N LYS A 796 -17.33 7.44 -35.91
CA LYS A 796 -17.44 6.89 -37.27
C LYS A 796 -18.52 7.55 -38.09
N GLN A 797 -19.72 7.83 -37.53
CA GLN A 797 -20.82 8.52 -38.21
C GLN A 797 -20.45 9.95 -38.58
N GLU A 798 -19.71 10.64 -37.73
CA GLU A 798 -19.30 12.03 -37.92
C GLU A 798 -18.00 12.16 -38.78
N GLY A 799 -17.43 11.04 -39.22
CA GLY A 799 -16.25 11.02 -40.07
C GLY A 799 -14.98 11.47 -39.40
N ILE A 800 -14.86 11.29 -38.06
CA ILE A 800 -13.65 11.60 -37.29
C ILE A 800 -12.60 10.57 -37.64
N THR A 801 -11.43 11.05 -38.04
CA THR A 801 -10.29 10.19 -38.47
C THR A 801 -9.36 9.81 -37.32
N ALA A 802 -9.57 10.37 -36.12
CA ALA A 802 -8.78 10.05 -34.96
C ALA A 802 -8.88 8.57 -34.62
N LYS A 803 -7.76 7.92 -34.25
CA LYS A 803 -7.72 6.57 -33.75
C LYS A 803 -8.27 6.51 -32.34
N ILE A 804 -9.14 5.56 -32.05
CA ILE A 804 -9.78 5.43 -30.73
C ILE A 804 -9.12 4.31 -29.95
N ILE A 805 -8.49 4.66 -28.83
CA ILE A 805 -7.85 3.74 -27.90
C ILE A 805 -8.72 3.71 -26.65
N ILE A 806 -9.00 2.50 -26.14
CA ILE A 806 -9.80 2.33 -24.94
C ILE A 806 -9.00 1.58 -23.86
N GLY A 807 -9.29 1.87 -22.59
CA GLY A 807 -8.67 1.21 -21.45
C GLY A 807 -9.48 1.40 -20.16
N GLY A 808 -9.08 0.67 -19.13
CA GLY A 808 -9.72 0.66 -17.81
C GLY A 808 -9.83 -0.76 -17.26
N ALA A 809 -10.01 -0.89 -15.96
CA ALA A 809 -9.93 -2.18 -15.26
C ALA A 809 -10.97 -3.23 -15.74
N VAL A 810 -12.07 -2.77 -16.33
CA VAL A 810 -13.14 -3.66 -16.83
C VAL A 810 -13.09 -3.84 -18.35
N ILE A 811 -12.11 -3.22 -19.02
CA ILE A 811 -12.00 -3.26 -20.48
C ILE A 811 -11.11 -4.44 -20.89
N THR A 812 -11.47 -5.09 -21.98
CA THR A 812 -10.71 -6.21 -22.56
C THR A 812 -10.44 -5.98 -24.06
N GLN A 813 -9.51 -6.75 -24.63
CA GLN A 813 -9.23 -6.70 -26.06
C GLN A 813 -10.47 -7.12 -26.89
N GLU A 814 -11.19 -8.15 -26.43
CA GLU A 814 -12.39 -8.62 -27.11
C GLU A 814 -13.45 -7.52 -27.19
N TYR A 815 -13.59 -6.73 -26.11
CA TYR A 815 -14.52 -5.60 -26.12
C TYR A 815 -14.07 -4.48 -27.08
N ALA A 816 -12.78 -4.18 -27.16
CA ALA A 816 -12.25 -3.21 -28.12
C ALA A 816 -12.55 -3.64 -29.54
N ASP A 817 -12.32 -4.91 -29.87
CA ASP A 817 -12.59 -5.50 -31.18
C ASP A 817 -14.09 -5.47 -31.52
N GLU A 818 -14.96 -5.78 -30.54
CA GLU A 818 -16.41 -5.78 -30.67
C GLU A 818 -16.99 -4.40 -31.00
N ILE A 819 -16.55 -3.35 -30.27
CA ILE A 819 -17.05 -1.99 -30.53
C ILE A 819 -16.34 -1.34 -31.70
N GLY A 820 -15.29 -1.97 -32.21
CA GLY A 820 -14.49 -1.49 -33.32
C GLY A 820 -13.64 -0.27 -32.96
N ALA A 821 -13.08 -0.24 -31.75
CA ALA A 821 -12.02 0.66 -31.36
C ALA A 821 -10.72 0.28 -32.11
N ASP A 822 -9.79 1.22 -32.26
CA ASP A 822 -8.53 0.98 -32.98
C ASP A 822 -7.52 0.22 -32.09
N GLY A 823 -7.73 0.19 -30.77
CA GLY A 823 -6.91 -0.61 -29.89
C GLY A 823 -7.36 -0.55 -28.41
N TYR A 824 -6.86 -1.52 -27.64
CA TYR A 824 -7.03 -1.63 -26.22
C TYR A 824 -5.68 -1.54 -25.52
N SER A 825 -5.63 -0.86 -24.39
CA SER A 825 -4.47 -0.84 -23.50
C SER A 825 -4.87 -1.31 -22.10
N LYS A 826 -4.15 -2.31 -21.61
CA LYS A 826 -4.37 -2.86 -20.27
C LYS A 826 -3.85 -1.95 -19.15
N ASP A 827 -2.84 -1.12 -19.45
CA ASP A 827 -2.19 -0.22 -18.52
C ASP A 827 -1.61 1.02 -19.22
N ALA A 828 -1.05 1.93 -18.44
CA ALA A 828 -0.54 3.20 -18.97
C ALA A 828 0.71 3.06 -19.85
N ALA A 829 1.56 2.07 -19.58
CA ALA A 829 2.74 1.81 -20.41
C ALA A 829 2.36 1.18 -21.75
N ASP A 830 1.36 0.31 -21.74
CA ASP A 830 0.79 -0.31 -22.91
C ASP A 830 0.06 0.70 -23.82
N ALA A 831 -0.64 1.67 -23.22
CA ALA A 831 -1.29 2.77 -23.93
C ALA A 831 -0.28 3.58 -24.79
N VAL A 832 0.89 3.84 -24.26
CA VAL A 832 1.97 4.53 -25.00
C VAL A 832 2.51 3.68 -26.14
N LYS A 833 2.76 2.39 -25.88
CA LYS A 833 3.22 1.45 -26.92
C LYS A 833 2.21 1.34 -28.06
N LEU A 834 0.93 1.22 -27.70
CA LEU A 834 -0.17 1.14 -28.63
C LEU A 834 -0.29 2.42 -29.49
N ALA A 835 -0.30 3.59 -28.84
CA ALA A 835 -0.37 4.87 -29.57
C ALA A 835 0.79 5.02 -30.57
N LYS A 836 2.00 4.66 -30.20
CA LYS A 836 3.17 4.68 -31.09
C LYS A 836 3.02 3.68 -32.26
N SER A 837 2.55 2.47 -31.98
CA SER A 837 2.34 1.45 -33.03
C SER A 837 1.25 1.80 -34.03
N LEU A 838 0.26 2.60 -33.60
CA LEU A 838 -0.83 3.07 -34.46
C LEU A 838 -0.43 4.28 -35.34
N MET A 839 0.72 4.90 -35.05
CA MET A 839 1.31 5.99 -35.85
C MET A 839 2.21 5.46 -36.98
N GLU A 840 2.80 4.27 -36.81
CA GLU A 840 3.59 3.57 -37.81
C GLU A 840 2.70 2.93 -38.91
#